data_0edde4145bf9284e2aebe78c3d027a1b
#
_entry.id   0edde4145bf9284e2aebe78c3d027a1b
#
_cell.length_a   1.000
_cell.length_b   1.000
_cell.length_c   1.000
_cell.angle_alpha   90.00
_cell.angle_beta   90.00
_cell.angle_gamma   90.00
#
_symmetry.space_group_name_H-M   'P 1'
#
loop_
_entity.id
_entity.type
_entity.pdbx_description
1 polymer ?
#
loop_
_entity_poly.entity_id
_entity_poly.type
_entity_poly.pdbx_seq_one_letter_code
_entity_poly.pdbx_strand_id
1 'polypeptide(L)'
;MIKKLLALFILFLPAGGLIFFKLQPQADLNVSVPLFHFYIVTFTTFSSAVISLLLVSSLGAEARPRHILAAAAFGVIGSIFFSHGLATPNAIISHAHPAVSWSAWLTLFGGGLLFAIAGLDGANGLPSWISMRAVIYCAVGGVLIYSGVAAFAPQLLDLIETSFVAPWHRVAIFWISLLLWLFAAFRLWRVWLVSRNRVDGVLAFVAFWLAIATISMHQYPVWNLSWWLYHITLLASFLIATFVLVLEYEQVRQFRLARYYLAASLILTALLALAASALFTQFAYNTLVSEIQTTSTNIAQNLGSSLTSDMADVSTPEHVRQLQGRSASQRLINLRMTGLPLHSVVIYGSDGVASQSSISYLVGVRAEDFSAFEQALSGKAAVVIREPNSAAAASYYGPSSSVSVVATYVPLHPGGKMEGETIGVLTTLQEVPTLNASIITARVTGLVIAALSMGLLFVALLSVVGRADRIITIRTDELRKLSAQLKTYSEWFFGKDLLEKVLADSNVLSLARRERTVMFMDIRGFTAWSESRSPEEVVGMLNRYYHASETIFKQHGAIKFKFSADEAMAVFARAAQATTAALDLRDAVKSLLADSDLGAGIGLHTGALVEGLLGSDEAKFYDVIGDTVNTAKRIEGNAIRAEVLASDDTRKLLGTKFSIGQARQVAAKGKGELTVYPIDRKS
;
A
#
# COMPACT_ATOMS: atom_id res chain seq x y z
N MET A 1 -21.96 8.71 -14.06
CA MET A 1 -22.87 9.14 -12.98
C MET A 1 -22.77 8.21 -11.76
N ILE A 2 -22.97 6.91 -11.88
CA ILE A 2 -22.95 5.93 -10.76
C ILE A 2 -21.65 5.98 -9.95
N LYS A 3 -20.46 5.99 -10.59
CA LYS A 3 -19.17 6.07 -9.88
C LYS A 3 -19.01 7.33 -9.02
N LYS A 4 -19.54 8.49 -9.48
CA LYS A 4 -19.51 9.75 -8.71
C LYS A 4 -20.46 9.72 -7.53
N LEU A 5 -21.66 9.13 -7.70
CA LEU A 5 -22.64 8.95 -6.61
C LEU A 5 -22.10 7.98 -5.54
N LEU A 6 -21.46 6.89 -5.94
CA LEU A 6 -20.83 5.96 -5.01
C LEU A 6 -19.69 6.61 -4.21
N ALA A 7 -18.85 7.41 -4.87
CA ALA A 7 -17.78 8.14 -4.20
C ALA A 7 -18.31 9.16 -3.17
N LEU A 8 -19.39 9.88 -3.51
CA LEU A 8 -20.08 10.78 -2.57
C LEU A 8 -20.70 10.01 -1.40
N PHE A 9 -21.34 8.87 -1.68
CA PHE A 9 -21.91 8.01 -0.63
C PHE A 9 -20.83 7.55 0.35
N ILE A 10 -19.70 7.03 -0.16
CA ILE A 10 -18.58 6.61 0.69
C ILE A 10 -18.05 7.80 1.49
N LEU A 11 -17.85 8.97 0.86
CA LEU A 11 -17.32 10.16 1.53
C LEU A 11 -18.14 10.55 2.76
N PHE A 12 -19.48 10.52 2.67
CA PHE A 12 -20.37 10.95 3.73
C PHE A 12 -20.88 9.81 4.62
N LEU A 13 -20.47 8.57 4.38
CA LEU A 13 -20.92 7.39 5.13
C LEU A 13 -20.77 7.54 6.66
N PRO A 14 -19.60 7.97 7.21
CA PRO A 14 -19.47 8.14 8.66
C PRO A 14 -20.36 9.26 9.22
N ALA A 15 -20.51 10.36 8.48
CA ALA A 15 -21.41 11.44 8.88
C ALA A 15 -22.88 10.97 8.91
N GLY A 16 -23.28 10.17 7.93
CA GLY A 16 -24.59 9.53 7.91
C GLY A 16 -24.84 8.64 9.13
N GLY A 17 -23.80 7.89 9.55
CA GLY A 17 -23.84 7.09 10.79
C GLY A 17 -24.07 7.94 12.04
N LEU A 18 -23.36 9.06 12.19
CA LEU A 18 -23.56 9.97 13.32
C LEU A 18 -24.96 10.60 13.32
N ILE A 19 -25.46 11.01 12.15
CA ILE A 19 -26.82 11.54 12.01
C ILE A 19 -27.85 10.48 12.39
N PHE A 20 -27.63 9.23 11.94
CA PHE A 20 -28.51 8.11 12.28
C PHE A 20 -28.60 7.92 13.80
N PHE A 21 -27.50 7.83 14.53
CA PHE A 21 -27.52 7.66 15.99
C PHE A 21 -28.12 8.87 16.71
N LYS A 22 -27.97 10.07 16.15
CA LYS A 22 -28.64 11.27 16.71
C LYS A 22 -30.17 11.24 16.54
N LEU A 23 -30.65 10.72 15.39
CA LEU A 23 -32.07 10.62 15.08
C LEU A 23 -32.71 9.39 15.74
N GLN A 24 -31.95 8.34 16.00
CA GLN A 24 -32.37 7.08 16.59
C GLN A 24 -31.51 6.72 17.82
N PRO A 25 -31.63 7.46 18.93
CA PRO A 25 -30.83 7.22 20.14
C PRO A 25 -30.96 5.81 20.72
N GLN A 26 -32.09 5.16 20.48
CA GLN A 26 -32.35 3.78 20.94
C GLN A 26 -31.47 2.74 20.21
N ALA A 27 -30.97 3.06 19.00
CA ALA A 27 -30.06 2.20 18.26
C ALA A 27 -28.59 2.38 18.70
N ASP A 28 -28.29 3.38 19.52
CA ASP A 28 -26.94 3.66 20.02
C ASP A 28 -26.61 2.80 21.24
N LEU A 29 -26.51 1.50 21.02
CA LEU A 29 -26.29 0.50 22.07
C LEU A 29 -24.89 0.68 22.69
N ASN A 30 -24.83 0.45 24.02
CA ASN A 30 -23.56 0.39 24.75
C ASN A 30 -22.92 -0.98 24.56
N VAL A 31 -21.72 -1.01 24.00
CA VAL A 31 -20.94 -2.23 23.69
C VAL A 31 -19.56 -2.09 24.31
N SER A 32 -19.44 -2.48 25.59
CA SER A 32 -18.17 -2.44 26.31
C SER A 32 -17.39 -3.72 26.09
N VAL A 33 -16.43 -3.68 25.15
CA VAL A 33 -15.56 -4.82 24.81
C VAL A 33 -14.08 -4.34 24.78
N PRO A 34 -13.42 -4.20 25.95
CA PRO A 34 -12.08 -3.64 26.08
C PRO A 34 -11.04 -4.35 25.24
N LEU A 35 -11.07 -5.67 25.17
CA LEU A 35 -10.12 -6.46 24.40
C LEU A 35 -10.26 -6.19 22.88
N PHE A 36 -11.48 -6.12 22.38
CA PHE A 36 -11.72 -5.79 20.96
C PHE A 36 -11.28 -4.36 20.63
N HIS A 37 -11.52 -3.42 21.54
CA HIS A 37 -11.02 -2.05 21.44
C HIS A 37 -9.49 -2.02 21.33
N PHE A 38 -8.78 -2.75 22.20
CA PHE A 38 -7.33 -2.86 22.14
C PHE A 38 -6.84 -3.37 20.77
N TYR A 39 -7.48 -4.39 20.20
CA TYR A 39 -7.08 -4.92 18.89
C TYR A 39 -7.33 -3.95 17.75
N ILE A 40 -8.48 -3.25 17.73
CA ILE A 40 -8.75 -2.22 16.71
C ILE A 40 -7.72 -1.09 16.79
N VAL A 41 -7.42 -0.61 18.00
CA VAL A 41 -6.43 0.44 18.22
C VAL A 41 -5.05 0.00 17.76
N THR A 42 -4.62 -1.21 18.12
CA THR A 42 -3.32 -1.78 17.72
C THR A 42 -3.22 -1.91 16.20
N PHE A 43 -4.26 -2.40 15.55
CA PHE A 43 -4.27 -2.54 14.09
C PHE A 43 -4.28 -1.19 13.37
N THR A 44 -5.01 -0.21 13.91
CA THR A 44 -5.00 1.17 13.40
C THR A 44 -3.63 1.82 13.54
N THR A 45 -2.97 1.64 14.69
CA THR A 45 -1.60 2.08 14.96
C THR A 45 -0.63 1.51 13.91
N PHE A 46 -0.71 0.22 13.67
CA PHE A 46 0.12 -0.45 12.69
C PHE A 46 -0.14 0.07 11.27
N SER A 47 -1.40 0.22 10.89
CA SER A 47 -1.79 0.78 9.57
C SER A 47 -1.24 2.20 9.39
N SER A 48 -1.27 3.02 10.44
CA SER A 48 -0.69 4.36 10.46
C SER A 48 0.82 4.35 10.19
N ALA A 49 1.56 3.46 10.86
CA ALA A 49 2.99 3.30 10.63
C ALA A 49 3.31 2.86 9.18
N VAL A 50 2.51 1.96 8.62
CA VAL A 50 2.65 1.52 7.22
C VAL A 50 2.42 2.68 6.25
N ILE A 51 1.40 3.51 6.45
CA ILE A 51 1.14 4.69 5.62
C ILE A 51 2.30 5.68 5.71
N SER A 52 2.79 5.95 6.93
CA SER A 52 3.96 6.83 7.14
C SER A 52 5.16 6.34 6.34
N LEU A 53 5.48 5.05 6.41
CA LEU A 53 6.57 4.42 5.66
C LEU A 53 6.35 4.49 4.15
N LEU A 54 5.14 4.20 3.67
CA LEU A 54 4.78 4.28 2.25
C LEU A 54 4.96 5.70 1.72
N LEU A 55 4.47 6.72 2.40
CA LEU A 55 4.61 8.11 1.99
C LEU A 55 6.08 8.56 1.91
N VAL A 56 6.93 8.16 2.85
CA VAL A 56 8.37 8.49 2.81
C VAL A 56 9.11 7.71 1.72
N SER A 57 8.81 6.42 1.58
CA SER A 57 9.55 5.53 0.66
C SER A 57 9.13 5.67 -0.80
N SER A 58 7.88 6.06 -1.06
CA SER A 58 7.31 6.10 -2.42
C SER A 58 7.71 7.32 -3.22
N LEU A 59 7.83 8.45 -2.58
CA LEU A 59 7.97 9.73 -3.26
C LEU A 59 9.42 10.11 -3.57
N GLY A 60 10.39 9.54 -2.87
CA GLY A 60 11.82 9.75 -3.13
C GLY A 60 12.18 11.23 -3.32
N ALA A 61 12.88 11.54 -4.42
CA ALA A 61 13.27 12.91 -4.77
C ALA A 61 12.10 13.84 -5.18
N GLU A 62 10.92 13.29 -5.45
CA GLU A 62 9.72 14.05 -5.80
C GLU A 62 8.81 14.34 -4.59
N ALA A 63 9.25 13.97 -3.38
CA ALA A 63 8.52 14.21 -2.14
C ALA A 63 8.34 15.71 -1.90
N ARG A 64 7.09 16.18 -1.93
CA ARG A 64 6.77 17.55 -1.53
C ARG A 64 6.66 17.66 -0.02
N PRO A 65 6.90 18.84 0.57
CA PRO A 65 6.82 19.05 2.02
C PRO A 65 5.52 18.52 2.64
N ARG A 66 4.37 18.67 1.97
CA ARG A 66 3.07 18.19 2.46
C ARG A 66 3.02 16.66 2.64
N HIS A 67 3.69 15.90 1.78
CA HIS A 67 3.70 14.44 1.88
C HIS A 67 4.57 13.98 3.06
N ILE A 68 5.69 14.65 3.29
CA ILE A 68 6.58 14.37 4.42
C ILE A 68 5.89 14.72 5.75
N LEU A 69 5.20 15.87 5.79
CA LEU A 69 4.42 16.28 6.96
C LEU A 69 3.23 15.37 7.22
N ALA A 70 2.55 14.89 6.17
CA ALA A 70 1.50 13.89 6.31
C ALA A 70 2.06 12.55 6.84
N ALA A 71 3.23 12.12 6.35
CA ALA A 71 3.91 10.94 6.88
C ALA A 71 4.26 11.11 8.38
N ALA A 72 4.77 12.26 8.77
CA ALA A 72 5.03 12.59 10.18
C ALA A 72 3.72 12.59 11.01
N ALA A 73 2.61 13.11 10.45
CA ALA A 73 1.32 13.08 11.11
C ALA A 73 0.83 11.64 11.37
N PHE A 74 0.93 10.75 10.39
CA PHE A 74 0.63 9.33 10.59
C PHE A 74 1.56 8.69 11.63
N GLY A 75 2.84 9.05 11.65
CA GLY A 75 3.77 8.61 12.69
C GLY A 75 3.34 9.04 14.10
N VAL A 76 2.94 10.31 14.27
CA VAL A 76 2.42 10.86 15.52
C VAL A 76 1.13 10.19 15.95
N ILE A 77 0.15 10.07 15.02
CA ILE A 77 -1.12 9.38 15.25
C ILE A 77 -0.86 7.95 15.74
N GLY A 78 -0.05 7.18 15.02
CA GLY A 78 0.26 5.80 15.39
C GLY A 78 0.92 5.69 16.77
N SER A 79 1.93 6.51 17.05
CA SER A 79 2.67 6.46 18.31
C SER A 79 1.81 6.80 19.53
N ILE A 80 1.00 7.86 19.44
CA ILE A 80 0.12 8.28 20.54
C ILE A 80 -1.05 7.30 20.68
N PHE A 81 -1.61 6.82 19.56
CA PHE A 81 -2.71 5.87 19.57
C PHE A 81 -2.30 4.49 20.09
N PHE A 82 -1.04 4.11 19.93
CA PHE A 82 -0.49 2.93 20.60
C PHE A 82 -0.59 3.04 22.13
N SER A 83 -0.24 4.19 22.68
CA SER A 83 -0.40 4.46 24.12
C SER A 83 -1.86 4.39 24.58
N HIS A 84 -2.82 4.81 23.72
CA HIS A 84 -4.26 4.65 23.95
C HIS A 84 -4.65 3.19 24.09
N GLY A 85 -4.16 2.32 23.20
CA GLY A 85 -4.41 0.89 23.27
C GLY A 85 -3.86 0.25 24.54
N LEU A 86 -2.60 0.53 24.86
CA LEU A 86 -1.95 0.00 26.06
C LEU A 86 -2.64 0.42 27.35
N ALA A 87 -3.13 1.66 27.42
CA ALA A 87 -3.81 2.21 28.56
C ALA A 87 -5.30 1.79 28.69
N THR A 88 -5.84 1.03 27.72
CA THR A 88 -7.23 0.56 27.77
C THR A 88 -7.47 -0.30 29.00
N PRO A 89 -8.43 0.06 29.89
CA PRO A 89 -8.73 -0.71 31.09
C PRO A 89 -9.16 -2.14 30.74
N ASN A 90 -8.74 -3.08 31.56
CA ASN A 90 -9.04 -4.52 31.39
C ASN A 90 -8.56 -5.13 30.06
N ALA A 91 -7.72 -4.44 29.27
CA ALA A 91 -7.02 -5.04 28.14
C ALA A 91 -5.66 -5.61 28.56
N ILE A 92 -4.73 -4.73 28.94
CA ILE A 92 -3.39 -5.09 29.45
C ILE A 92 -3.24 -4.61 30.91
N ILE A 93 -3.80 -3.44 31.23
CA ILE A 93 -3.78 -2.85 32.55
C ILE A 93 -5.14 -3.10 33.21
N SER A 94 -5.13 -3.57 34.47
CA SER A 94 -6.36 -3.93 35.21
C SER A 94 -7.18 -2.74 35.71
N HIS A 95 -6.58 -1.55 35.77
CA HIS A 95 -7.20 -0.34 36.32
C HIS A 95 -7.32 0.76 35.25
N ALA A 96 -8.17 1.74 35.52
CA ALA A 96 -8.28 2.93 34.67
C ALA A 96 -6.95 3.70 34.66
N HIS A 97 -6.49 4.07 33.46
CA HIS A 97 -5.25 4.79 33.27
C HIS A 97 -5.52 6.12 32.55
N PRO A 98 -5.04 7.28 33.08
CA PRO A 98 -5.38 8.60 32.54
C PRO A 98 -4.94 8.81 31.09
N ALA A 99 -3.91 8.08 30.65
CA ALA A 99 -3.44 8.14 29.27
C ALA A 99 -4.50 7.69 28.23
N VAL A 100 -5.56 6.98 28.60
CA VAL A 100 -6.65 6.62 27.68
C VAL A 100 -7.30 7.85 27.08
N SER A 101 -7.76 8.77 27.91
CA SER A 101 -8.43 10.01 27.47
C SER A 101 -7.48 10.93 26.73
N TRP A 102 -6.29 11.16 27.33
CA TRP A 102 -5.28 12.07 26.79
C TRP A 102 -4.76 11.60 25.43
N SER A 103 -4.47 10.32 25.26
CA SER A 103 -3.98 9.80 23.96
C SER A 103 -5.04 9.90 22.87
N ALA A 104 -6.32 9.68 23.15
CA ALA A 104 -7.38 9.86 22.18
C ALA A 104 -7.46 11.30 21.68
N TRP A 105 -7.42 12.28 22.61
CA TRP A 105 -7.46 13.70 22.27
C TRP A 105 -6.20 14.15 21.51
N LEU A 106 -5.01 13.79 22.00
CA LEU A 106 -3.74 14.18 21.41
C LEU A 106 -3.50 13.54 20.03
N THR A 107 -4.02 12.33 19.79
CA THR A 107 -3.98 11.68 18.49
C THR A 107 -4.68 12.54 17.43
N LEU A 108 -5.88 13.00 17.72
CA LEU A 108 -6.66 13.83 16.79
C LEU A 108 -6.12 15.25 16.69
N PHE A 109 -5.67 15.83 17.78
CA PHE A 109 -5.07 17.17 17.79
C PHE A 109 -3.74 17.21 17.06
N GLY A 110 -2.78 16.35 17.45
CA GLY A 110 -1.43 16.32 16.86
C GLY A 110 -1.43 15.95 15.38
N GLY A 111 -2.25 14.94 15.02
CA GLY A 111 -2.47 14.59 13.62
C GLY A 111 -3.07 15.74 12.82
N GLY A 112 -4.11 16.39 13.36
CA GLY A 112 -4.78 17.52 12.73
C GLY A 112 -3.86 18.73 12.53
N LEU A 113 -3.02 19.02 13.51
CA LEU A 113 -2.03 20.11 13.42
C LEU A 113 -1.04 19.89 12.28
N LEU A 114 -0.46 18.69 12.19
CA LEU A 114 0.50 18.36 11.13
C LEU A 114 -0.15 18.32 9.74
N PHE A 115 -1.38 17.79 9.63
CA PHE A 115 -2.15 17.84 8.39
C PHE A 115 -2.53 19.27 7.99
N ALA A 116 -2.85 20.13 8.94
CA ALA A 116 -3.12 21.54 8.68
C ALA A 116 -1.88 22.26 8.14
N ILE A 117 -0.70 22.02 8.76
CA ILE A 117 0.58 22.55 8.26
C ILE A 117 0.90 21.97 6.86
N ALA A 118 0.66 20.67 6.62
CA ALA A 118 0.79 20.07 5.31
C ALA A 118 -0.09 20.75 4.25
N GLY A 119 -1.31 21.14 4.63
CA GLY A 119 -2.23 21.89 3.77
C GLY A 119 -1.77 23.30 3.39
N LEU A 120 -0.77 23.87 4.09
CA LEU A 120 -0.17 25.17 3.75
C LEU A 120 0.84 25.06 2.59
N ASP A 121 1.29 23.86 2.23
CA ASP A 121 2.18 23.63 1.09
C ASP A 121 1.46 23.89 -0.24
N GLY A 122 1.70 25.07 -0.81
CA GLY A 122 1.12 25.52 -2.07
C GLY A 122 2.01 25.25 -3.29
N ALA A 123 1.75 25.99 -4.38
CA ALA A 123 2.54 25.93 -5.60
C ALA A 123 4.02 26.31 -5.37
N ASN A 124 4.26 27.26 -4.47
CA ASN A 124 5.59 27.81 -4.13
C ASN A 124 6.23 27.11 -2.89
N GLY A 125 5.69 25.97 -2.44
CA GLY A 125 6.16 25.29 -1.23
C GLY A 125 5.50 25.79 0.06
N LEU A 126 6.12 25.43 1.21
CA LEU A 126 5.69 25.92 2.53
C LEU A 126 6.04 27.43 2.69
N PRO A 127 5.23 28.18 3.46
CA PRO A 127 5.59 29.55 3.84
C PRO A 127 6.99 29.63 4.46
N SER A 128 7.77 30.66 4.13
CA SER A 128 9.17 30.81 4.53
C SER A 128 9.40 30.83 6.06
N TRP A 129 8.38 31.16 6.83
CA TRP A 129 8.41 31.16 8.29
C TRP A 129 8.21 29.77 8.92
N ILE A 130 7.87 28.73 8.13
CA ILE A 130 7.70 27.34 8.60
C ILE A 130 8.92 26.51 8.21
N SER A 131 9.69 26.11 9.21
CA SER A 131 10.75 25.12 9.04
C SER A 131 10.19 23.71 9.19
N MET A 132 10.13 22.95 8.10
CA MET A 132 9.68 21.55 8.11
C MET A 132 10.48 20.70 9.12
N ARG A 133 11.80 20.89 9.21
CA ARG A 133 12.66 20.17 10.17
C ARG A 133 12.27 20.47 11.62
N ALA A 134 12.06 21.76 11.94
CA ALA A 134 11.64 22.17 13.26
C ALA A 134 10.28 21.56 13.64
N VAL A 135 9.31 21.57 12.72
CA VAL A 135 7.98 20.95 12.92
C VAL A 135 8.12 19.46 13.24
N ILE A 136 8.93 18.73 12.47
CA ILE A 136 9.13 17.29 12.69
C ILE A 136 9.82 17.04 14.05
N TYR A 137 10.87 17.81 14.39
CA TYR A 137 11.54 17.66 15.68
C TYR A 137 10.62 17.97 16.87
N CYS A 138 9.79 19.01 16.76
CA CYS A 138 8.78 19.32 17.77
C CYS A 138 7.75 18.20 17.91
N ALA A 139 7.30 17.62 16.79
CA ALA A 139 6.35 16.52 16.77
C ALA A 139 6.93 15.26 17.44
N VAL A 140 8.15 14.87 17.07
CA VAL A 140 8.88 13.73 17.69
C VAL A 140 9.12 13.98 19.17
N GLY A 141 9.61 15.18 19.54
CA GLY A 141 9.81 15.57 20.93
C GLY A 141 8.52 15.52 21.75
N GLY A 142 7.42 16.01 21.20
CA GLY A 142 6.10 15.96 21.84
C GLY A 142 5.62 14.53 22.08
N VAL A 143 5.78 13.62 21.10
CA VAL A 143 5.46 12.20 21.26
C VAL A 143 6.32 11.55 22.34
N LEU A 144 7.63 11.81 22.36
CA LEU A 144 8.54 11.23 23.37
C LEU A 144 8.21 11.73 24.77
N ILE A 145 7.95 13.03 24.95
CA ILE A 145 7.55 13.63 26.22
C ILE A 145 6.23 13.01 26.70
N TYR A 146 5.21 12.97 25.82
CA TYR A 146 3.92 12.38 26.16
C TYR A 146 4.05 10.91 26.56
N SER A 147 4.75 10.10 25.76
CA SER A 147 4.94 8.68 26.04
C SER A 147 5.73 8.46 27.33
N GLY A 148 6.73 9.30 27.61
CA GLY A 148 7.48 9.26 28.87
C GLY A 148 6.60 9.60 30.07
N VAL A 149 5.79 10.66 29.99
CA VAL A 149 4.85 11.03 31.07
C VAL A 149 3.80 9.92 31.27
N ALA A 150 3.22 9.41 30.20
CA ALA A 150 2.25 8.32 30.28
C ALA A 150 2.81 7.03 30.91
N ALA A 151 4.08 6.69 30.62
CA ALA A 151 4.70 5.48 31.14
C ALA A 151 5.26 5.62 32.56
N PHE A 152 5.87 6.74 32.90
CA PHE A 152 6.65 6.88 34.14
C PHE A 152 6.04 7.86 35.16
N ALA A 153 5.13 8.73 34.75
CA ALA A 153 4.53 9.72 35.63
C ALA A 153 3.05 9.98 35.31
N PRO A 154 2.19 8.92 35.22
CA PRO A 154 0.77 9.07 34.84
C PRO A 154 -0.01 10.00 35.77
N GLN A 155 0.43 10.16 37.03
CA GLN A 155 -0.19 11.07 38.02
C GLN A 155 -0.16 12.54 37.54
N LEU A 156 0.80 12.93 36.69
CA LEU A 156 0.83 14.28 36.10
C LEU A 156 -0.36 14.48 35.12
N LEU A 157 -0.78 13.45 34.43
CA LEU A 157 -1.94 13.50 33.52
C LEU A 157 -3.24 13.68 34.34
N ASP A 158 -3.38 12.96 35.46
CA ASP A 158 -4.49 13.10 36.40
C ASP A 158 -4.51 14.48 37.04
N LEU A 159 -3.35 14.97 37.48
CA LEU A 159 -3.22 16.31 38.09
C LEU A 159 -3.65 17.40 37.11
N ILE A 160 -3.26 17.29 35.84
CA ILE A 160 -3.67 18.25 34.82
C ILE A 160 -5.20 18.14 34.58
N GLU A 161 -5.75 16.93 34.51
CA GLU A 161 -7.19 16.72 34.30
C GLU A 161 -8.01 17.25 35.48
N THR A 162 -7.57 17.06 36.71
CA THR A 162 -8.25 17.53 37.92
C THR A 162 -8.03 19.00 38.25
N SER A 163 -6.85 19.55 37.92
CA SER A 163 -6.52 20.96 38.15
C SER A 163 -7.27 21.91 37.22
N PHE A 164 -7.63 21.47 36.05
CA PHE A 164 -8.48 22.23 35.13
C PHE A 164 -9.97 21.95 35.46
N VAL A 165 -10.45 22.56 36.55
CA VAL A 165 -11.79 22.35 37.13
C VAL A 165 -12.94 22.69 36.19
N ALA A 166 -12.71 23.39 35.08
CA ALA A 166 -13.76 23.66 34.07
C ALA A 166 -13.62 22.78 32.84
N PRO A 167 -14.73 22.26 32.26
CA PRO A 167 -14.68 21.45 31.08
C PRO A 167 -14.25 22.21 29.80
N TRP A 168 -13.89 23.50 29.93
CA TRP A 168 -13.55 24.34 28.79
C TRP A 168 -12.34 23.82 27.98
N HIS A 169 -11.36 23.18 28.62
CA HIS A 169 -10.21 22.60 27.93
C HIS A 169 -10.61 21.46 26.98
N ARG A 170 -11.56 20.62 27.37
CA ARG A 170 -12.10 19.56 26.52
C ARG A 170 -12.86 20.13 25.32
N VAL A 171 -13.64 21.17 25.56
CA VAL A 171 -14.36 21.91 24.51
C VAL A 171 -13.39 22.61 23.58
N ALA A 172 -12.33 23.23 24.11
CA ALA A 172 -11.30 23.88 23.31
C ALA A 172 -10.54 22.87 22.42
N ILE A 173 -10.06 21.76 22.99
CA ILE A 173 -9.37 20.70 22.22
C ILE A 173 -10.27 20.16 21.11
N PHE A 174 -11.55 19.93 21.40
CA PHE A 174 -12.52 19.50 20.39
C PHE A 174 -12.62 20.48 19.22
N TRP A 175 -12.91 21.76 19.49
CA TRP A 175 -13.09 22.74 18.43
C TRP A 175 -11.81 23.00 17.65
N ILE A 176 -10.67 23.08 18.32
CA ILE A 176 -9.37 23.29 17.67
C ILE A 176 -9.06 22.08 16.77
N SER A 177 -9.20 20.85 17.26
CA SER A 177 -8.97 19.64 16.46
C SER A 177 -9.89 19.57 15.24
N LEU A 178 -11.18 19.83 15.44
CA LEU A 178 -12.17 19.84 14.35
C LEU A 178 -11.83 20.87 13.29
N LEU A 179 -11.49 22.09 13.70
CA LEU A 179 -11.11 23.17 12.77
C LEU A 179 -9.82 22.84 12.02
N LEU A 180 -8.82 22.25 12.68
CA LEU A 180 -7.57 21.82 12.03
C LEU A 180 -7.83 20.75 10.96
N TRP A 181 -8.66 19.76 11.25
CA TRP A 181 -9.01 18.72 10.28
C TRP A 181 -9.84 19.26 9.10
N LEU A 182 -10.82 20.13 9.36
CA LEU A 182 -11.62 20.74 8.30
C LEU A 182 -10.77 21.67 7.42
N PHE A 183 -9.87 22.44 8.02
CA PHE A 183 -8.90 23.28 7.31
C PHE A 183 -7.98 22.41 6.44
N ALA A 184 -7.40 21.36 7.00
CA ALA A 184 -6.56 20.42 6.27
C ALA A 184 -7.30 19.78 5.09
N ALA A 185 -8.51 19.27 5.34
CA ALA A 185 -9.35 18.66 4.30
C ALA A 185 -9.64 19.65 3.15
N PHE A 186 -10.03 20.89 3.48
CA PHE A 186 -10.31 21.94 2.49
C PHE A 186 -9.05 22.31 1.68
N ARG A 187 -7.93 22.52 2.36
CA ARG A 187 -6.67 22.90 1.71
C ARG A 187 -6.12 21.80 0.80
N LEU A 188 -6.06 20.57 1.29
CA LEU A 188 -5.59 19.42 0.51
C LEU A 188 -6.53 19.10 -0.66
N TRP A 189 -7.84 19.28 -0.48
CA TRP A 189 -8.81 19.16 -1.56
C TRP A 189 -8.56 20.21 -2.65
N ARG A 190 -8.31 21.49 -2.29
CA ARG A 190 -7.93 22.55 -3.22
C ARG A 190 -6.64 22.20 -3.98
N VAL A 191 -5.63 21.65 -3.28
CA VAL A 191 -4.39 21.19 -3.90
C VAL A 191 -4.68 20.05 -4.88
N TRP A 192 -5.49 19.07 -4.50
CA TRP A 192 -5.88 17.96 -5.37
C TRP A 192 -6.62 18.40 -6.63
N LEU A 193 -7.48 19.40 -6.57
CA LEU A 193 -8.18 19.92 -7.73
C LEU A 193 -7.23 20.47 -8.80
N VAL A 194 -6.08 20.99 -8.39
CA VAL A 194 -5.03 21.53 -9.28
C VAL A 194 -4.05 20.44 -9.71
N SER A 195 -3.51 19.70 -8.75
CA SER A 195 -2.46 18.68 -9.00
C SER A 195 -2.99 17.43 -9.68
N ARG A 196 -4.27 17.10 -9.47
CA ARG A 196 -4.90 15.83 -9.87
C ARG A 196 -4.15 14.57 -9.37
N ASN A 197 -3.22 14.74 -8.43
CA ASN A 197 -2.48 13.64 -7.83
C ASN A 197 -3.38 12.88 -6.86
N ARG A 198 -3.44 11.56 -6.99
CA ARG A 198 -4.29 10.70 -6.15
C ARG A 198 -3.85 10.70 -4.68
N VAL A 199 -2.55 10.89 -4.41
CA VAL A 199 -2.02 11.00 -3.05
C VAL A 199 -2.63 12.22 -2.35
N ASP A 200 -2.63 13.40 -3.02
CA ASP A 200 -3.26 14.60 -2.46
C ASP A 200 -4.76 14.40 -2.20
N GLY A 201 -5.44 13.67 -3.11
CA GLY A 201 -6.85 13.34 -2.97
C GLY A 201 -7.15 12.44 -1.77
N VAL A 202 -6.33 11.41 -1.56
CA VAL A 202 -6.52 10.50 -0.42
C VAL A 202 -6.19 11.16 0.92
N LEU A 203 -5.19 12.05 0.95
CA LEU A 203 -4.88 12.82 2.16
C LEU A 203 -6.04 13.77 2.53
N ALA A 204 -6.67 14.41 1.54
CA ALA A 204 -7.87 15.23 1.75
C ALA A 204 -9.05 14.39 2.27
N PHE A 205 -9.26 13.19 1.72
CA PHE A 205 -10.27 12.23 2.16
C PHE A 205 -10.05 11.80 3.62
N VAL A 206 -8.82 11.41 3.98
CA VAL A 206 -8.45 11.05 5.36
C VAL A 206 -8.74 12.22 6.31
N ALA A 207 -8.29 13.42 5.97
CA ALA A 207 -8.51 14.61 6.80
C ALA A 207 -10.01 14.88 7.03
N PHE A 208 -10.85 14.70 6.01
CA PHE A 208 -12.31 14.86 6.14
C PHE A 208 -12.93 13.79 7.05
N TRP A 209 -12.52 12.53 6.91
CA TRP A 209 -13.02 11.46 7.75
C TRP A 209 -12.56 11.59 9.21
N LEU A 210 -11.34 12.10 9.45
CA LEU A 210 -10.85 12.36 10.79
C LEU A 210 -11.54 13.58 11.45
N ALA A 211 -12.03 14.53 10.68
CA ALA A 211 -12.93 15.57 11.20
C ALA A 211 -14.23 14.96 11.75
N ILE A 212 -14.83 14.00 11.04
CA ILE A 212 -16.04 13.29 11.50
C ILE A 212 -15.70 12.41 12.72
N ALA A 213 -14.57 11.71 12.69
CA ALA A 213 -14.10 10.92 13.83
C ALA A 213 -13.89 11.78 15.09
N THR A 214 -13.43 13.03 14.94
CA THR A 214 -13.30 13.99 16.05
C THR A 214 -14.67 14.29 16.69
N ILE A 215 -15.72 14.43 15.89
CA ILE A 215 -17.10 14.62 16.41
C ILE A 215 -17.55 13.37 17.16
N SER A 216 -17.39 12.18 16.58
CA SER A 216 -17.75 10.91 17.20
C SER A 216 -17.09 10.74 18.56
N MET A 217 -15.77 10.95 18.64
CA MET A 217 -15.01 10.72 19.86
C MET A 217 -15.37 11.69 20.99
N HIS A 218 -15.66 12.98 20.70
CA HIS A 218 -15.86 13.99 21.72
C HIS A 218 -17.31 14.21 22.12
N GLN A 219 -18.28 13.91 21.26
CA GLN A 219 -19.68 14.26 21.46
C GLN A 219 -20.57 13.09 21.88
N TYR A 220 -20.08 11.85 21.83
CA TYR A 220 -20.87 10.67 22.11
C TYR A 220 -20.35 9.91 23.33
N PRO A 221 -21.24 9.22 24.09
CA PRO A 221 -20.84 8.45 25.26
C PRO A 221 -19.87 7.33 24.91
N VAL A 222 -18.86 7.14 25.76
CA VAL A 222 -17.85 6.08 25.61
C VAL A 222 -18.53 4.72 25.61
N TRP A 223 -18.05 3.80 24.78
CA TRP A 223 -18.57 2.46 24.53
C TRP A 223 -19.88 2.40 23.73
N ASN A 224 -20.53 3.50 23.40
CA ASN A 224 -21.69 3.46 22.51
C ASN A 224 -21.28 3.23 21.05
N LEU A 225 -22.18 2.69 20.23
CA LEU A 225 -21.91 2.45 18.79
C LEU A 225 -21.50 3.74 18.06
N SER A 226 -22.12 4.87 18.43
CA SER A 226 -21.74 6.20 17.93
C SER A 226 -20.31 6.60 18.29
N TRP A 227 -19.80 6.19 19.45
CA TRP A 227 -18.41 6.37 19.85
C TRP A 227 -17.49 5.36 19.14
N TRP A 228 -17.92 4.12 18.95
CA TRP A 228 -17.19 3.13 18.15
C TRP A 228 -16.96 3.58 16.73
N LEU A 229 -17.83 4.41 16.18
CA LEU A 229 -17.68 4.96 14.83
C LEU A 229 -16.38 5.74 14.65
N TYR A 230 -15.85 6.37 15.71
CA TYR A 230 -14.52 6.99 15.71
C TYR A 230 -13.43 5.99 15.32
N HIS A 231 -13.36 4.83 15.99
CA HIS A 231 -12.35 3.81 15.74
C HIS A 231 -12.49 3.19 14.35
N ILE A 232 -13.73 2.88 13.96
CA ILE A 232 -14.03 2.31 12.65
C ILE A 232 -13.70 3.29 11.53
N THR A 233 -14.03 4.56 11.68
CA THR A 233 -13.72 5.61 10.69
C THR A 233 -12.23 5.81 10.55
N LEU A 234 -11.49 5.84 11.66
CA LEU A 234 -10.04 5.96 11.68
C LEU A 234 -9.40 4.79 10.95
N LEU A 235 -9.75 3.57 11.32
CA LEU A 235 -9.22 2.34 10.71
C LEU A 235 -9.57 2.27 9.21
N ALA A 236 -10.83 2.48 8.85
CA ALA A 236 -11.27 2.40 7.46
C ALA A 236 -10.60 3.46 6.58
N SER A 237 -10.42 4.70 7.10
CA SER A 237 -9.70 5.75 6.38
C SER A 237 -8.25 5.36 6.10
N PHE A 238 -7.59 4.71 7.06
CA PHE A 238 -6.21 4.26 6.91
C PHE A 238 -6.08 3.08 5.95
N LEU A 239 -7.01 2.13 5.99
CA LEU A 239 -7.02 1.03 5.02
C LEU A 239 -7.24 1.53 3.58
N ILE A 240 -8.17 2.46 3.38
CA ILE A 240 -8.41 3.10 2.08
C ILE A 240 -7.17 3.88 1.63
N ALA A 241 -6.55 4.66 2.54
CA ALA A 241 -5.33 5.40 2.23
C ALA A 241 -4.19 4.46 1.82
N THR A 242 -3.97 3.37 2.56
CA THR A 242 -2.98 2.36 2.22
C THR A 242 -3.23 1.76 0.85
N PHE A 243 -4.46 1.37 0.56
CA PHE A 243 -4.83 0.80 -0.73
C PHE A 243 -4.57 1.76 -1.90
N VAL A 244 -4.98 3.03 -1.77
CA VAL A 244 -4.75 4.05 -2.81
C VAL A 244 -3.27 4.35 -2.98
N LEU A 245 -2.51 4.48 -1.89
CA LEU A 245 -1.06 4.72 -1.94
C LEU A 245 -0.33 3.57 -2.63
N VAL A 246 -0.73 2.34 -2.36
CA VAL A 246 -0.18 1.15 -3.02
C VAL A 246 -0.46 1.17 -4.53
N LEU A 247 -1.70 1.50 -4.94
CA LEU A 247 -2.08 1.60 -6.37
C LEU A 247 -1.35 2.75 -7.09
N GLU A 248 -1.18 3.90 -6.44
CA GLU A 248 -0.47 5.04 -7.04
C GLU A 248 1.02 4.73 -7.23
N TYR A 249 1.57 3.99 -6.29
CA TYR A 249 2.95 3.53 -6.34
C TYR A 249 3.26 2.67 -7.57
N GLU A 250 2.28 1.87 -8.00
CA GLU A 250 2.38 1.01 -9.17
C GLU A 250 2.52 1.80 -10.48
N GLN A 251 1.97 3.02 -10.55
CA GLN A 251 1.93 3.82 -11.78
C GLN A 251 3.13 4.75 -11.97
N VAL A 252 3.82 5.15 -10.92
CA VAL A 252 4.76 6.29 -10.97
C VAL A 252 6.22 5.93 -11.25
N ARG A 253 6.70 4.75 -10.90
CA ARG A 253 8.12 4.37 -11.20
C ARG A 253 8.36 2.87 -11.16
N GLN A 254 9.26 2.42 -12.07
CA GLN A 254 9.96 1.13 -12.09
C GLN A 254 9.58 0.24 -10.91
N PHE A 255 8.52 -0.49 -11.12
CA PHE A 255 7.87 -1.35 -10.17
C PHE A 255 8.92 -2.23 -9.45
N ARG A 256 9.26 -1.87 -8.23
CA ARG A 256 9.95 -2.77 -7.33
C ARG A 256 8.89 -3.62 -6.64
N LEU A 257 8.60 -4.74 -7.25
CA LEU A 257 7.66 -5.77 -6.79
C LEU A 257 7.85 -6.05 -5.28
N ALA A 258 9.10 -5.99 -4.83
CA ALA A 258 9.50 -6.14 -3.45
C ALA A 258 8.76 -5.22 -2.47
N ARG A 259 8.62 -3.95 -2.77
CA ARG A 259 8.02 -2.98 -1.84
C ARG A 259 6.51 -3.11 -1.75
N TYR A 260 5.87 -3.40 -2.88
CA TYR A 260 4.44 -3.65 -2.93
C TYR A 260 4.03 -4.88 -2.10
N TYR A 261 4.69 -6.01 -2.36
CA TYR A 261 4.41 -7.23 -1.60
C TYR A 261 4.78 -7.08 -0.13
N LEU A 262 5.83 -6.31 0.17
CA LEU A 262 6.21 -6.04 1.55
C LEU A 262 5.09 -5.29 2.31
N ALA A 263 4.56 -4.21 1.76
CA ALA A 263 3.50 -3.43 2.42
C ALA A 263 2.20 -4.24 2.55
N ALA A 264 1.77 -4.91 1.48
CA ALA A 264 0.54 -5.71 1.48
C ALA A 264 0.62 -6.90 2.46
N SER A 265 1.76 -7.60 2.46
CA SER A 265 1.96 -8.75 3.35
C SER A 265 2.19 -8.35 4.80
N LEU A 266 2.76 -7.17 5.05
CA LEU A 266 2.92 -6.65 6.41
C LEU A 266 1.54 -6.45 7.08
N ILE A 267 0.57 -5.87 6.36
CA ILE A 267 -0.80 -5.70 6.86
C ILE A 267 -1.46 -7.06 7.10
N LEU A 268 -1.36 -7.97 6.14
CA LEU A 268 -1.97 -9.29 6.27
C LEU A 268 -1.36 -10.09 7.44
N THR A 269 -0.03 -10.08 7.58
CA THR A 269 0.65 -10.76 8.69
C THR A 269 0.31 -10.15 10.04
N ALA A 270 0.20 -8.83 10.14
CA ALA A 270 -0.23 -8.17 11.36
C ALA A 270 -1.67 -8.57 11.75
N LEU A 271 -2.57 -8.58 10.77
CA LEU A 271 -3.96 -9.00 10.99
C LEU A 271 -4.04 -10.45 11.44
N LEU A 272 -3.31 -11.36 10.80
CA LEU A 272 -3.25 -12.77 11.19
C LEU A 272 -2.63 -12.98 12.57
N ALA A 273 -1.55 -12.25 12.89
CA ALA A 273 -0.89 -12.33 14.20
C ALA A 273 -1.81 -11.83 15.33
N LEU A 274 -2.51 -10.72 15.11
CA LEU A 274 -3.47 -10.20 16.08
C LEU A 274 -4.68 -11.13 16.25
N ALA A 275 -5.19 -11.70 15.16
CA ALA A 275 -6.27 -12.69 15.22
C ALA A 275 -5.84 -13.94 15.99
N ALA A 276 -4.64 -14.45 15.75
CA ALA A 276 -4.07 -15.59 16.49
C ALA A 276 -3.90 -15.27 17.98
N SER A 277 -3.41 -14.07 18.32
CA SER A 277 -3.29 -13.60 19.70
C SER A 277 -4.67 -13.52 20.38
N ALA A 278 -5.69 -13.02 19.68
CA ALA A 278 -7.04 -12.94 20.20
C ALA A 278 -7.62 -14.34 20.48
N LEU A 279 -7.46 -15.26 19.53
CA LEU A 279 -7.91 -16.66 19.70
C LEU A 279 -7.19 -17.36 20.87
N PHE A 280 -5.88 -17.18 20.97
CA PHE A 280 -5.09 -17.72 22.08
C PHE A 280 -5.56 -17.17 23.43
N THR A 281 -5.78 -15.86 23.51
CA THR A 281 -6.28 -15.20 24.73
C THR A 281 -7.66 -15.73 25.11
N GLN A 282 -8.56 -15.88 24.15
CA GLN A 282 -9.90 -16.40 24.38
C GLN A 282 -9.88 -17.87 24.84
N PHE A 283 -9.03 -18.68 24.22
CA PHE A 283 -8.83 -20.07 24.64
C PHE A 283 -8.29 -20.15 26.07
N ALA A 284 -7.23 -19.38 26.39
CA ALA A 284 -6.66 -19.34 27.73
C ALA A 284 -7.68 -18.87 28.77
N TYR A 285 -8.47 -17.83 28.45
CA TYR A 285 -9.54 -17.36 29.32
C TYR A 285 -10.58 -18.45 29.59
N ASN A 286 -11.10 -19.09 28.55
CA ASN A 286 -12.10 -20.16 28.69
C ASN A 286 -11.57 -21.34 29.53
N THR A 287 -10.30 -21.70 29.35
CA THR A 287 -9.66 -22.77 30.11
C THR A 287 -9.55 -22.40 31.59
N LEU A 288 -9.07 -21.19 31.90
CA LEU A 288 -8.95 -20.72 33.29
C LEU A 288 -10.32 -20.63 33.98
N VAL A 289 -11.33 -20.08 33.29
CA VAL A 289 -12.68 -19.98 33.80
C VAL A 289 -13.26 -21.37 34.09
N SER A 290 -13.11 -22.31 33.14
CA SER A 290 -13.59 -23.69 33.31
C SER A 290 -12.92 -24.40 34.50
N GLU A 291 -11.61 -24.22 34.68
CA GLU A 291 -10.87 -24.75 35.81
C GLU A 291 -11.36 -24.18 37.14
N ILE A 292 -11.55 -22.86 37.22
CA ILE A 292 -12.06 -22.18 38.40
C ILE A 292 -13.50 -22.67 38.71
N GLN A 293 -14.38 -22.74 37.69
CA GLN A 293 -15.74 -23.23 37.86
C GLN A 293 -15.78 -24.65 38.40
N THR A 294 -14.97 -25.52 37.84
CA THR A 294 -14.87 -26.93 38.29
C THR A 294 -14.36 -27.03 39.74
N THR A 295 -13.27 -26.31 40.03
CA THR A 295 -12.64 -26.34 41.36
C THR A 295 -13.58 -25.75 42.42
N SER A 296 -14.15 -24.59 42.15
CA SER A 296 -15.08 -23.91 43.07
C SER A 296 -16.35 -24.74 43.30
N THR A 297 -16.89 -25.40 42.27
CA THR A 297 -18.04 -26.30 42.39
C THR A 297 -17.69 -27.49 43.28
N ASN A 298 -16.57 -28.15 43.08
CA ASN A 298 -16.13 -29.27 43.89
C ASN A 298 -15.93 -28.89 45.36
N ILE A 299 -15.33 -27.72 45.65
CA ILE A 299 -15.18 -27.20 47.00
C ILE A 299 -16.55 -26.95 47.64
N ALA A 300 -17.43 -26.29 46.94
CA ALA A 300 -18.77 -25.97 47.46
C ALA A 300 -19.65 -27.20 47.70
N GLN A 301 -19.62 -28.19 46.78
CA GLN A 301 -20.35 -29.46 46.96
C GLN A 301 -19.82 -30.30 48.12
N ASN A 302 -18.52 -30.42 48.22
CA ASN A 302 -17.87 -31.16 49.33
C ASN A 302 -18.18 -30.48 50.68
N LEU A 303 -18.12 -29.16 50.72
CA LEU A 303 -18.48 -28.40 51.93
C LEU A 303 -19.95 -28.56 52.27
N GLY A 304 -20.85 -28.46 51.26
CA GLY A 304 -22.28 -28.64 51.46
C GLY A 304 -22.64 -30.02 51.98
N SER A 305 -22.04 -31.08 51.41
CA SER A 305 -22.19 -32.46 51.87
C SER A 305 -21.67 -32.65 53.31
N SER A 306 -20.49 -32.11 53.62
CA SER A 306 -19.97 -32.16 54.97
C SER A 306 -20.85 -31.44 55.99
N LEU A 307 -21.34 -30.24 55.66
CA LEU A 307 -22.19 -29.48 56.57
C LEU A 307 -23.52 -30.20 56.82
N THR A 308 -24.19 -30.75 55.79
CA THR A 308 -25.44 -31.48 55.97
C THR A 308 -25.28 -32.84 56.62
N SER A 309 -24.12 -33.46 56.54
CA SER A 309 -23.74 -34.65 57.31
C SER A 309 -23.61 -34.35 58.79
N ASP A 310 -22.96 -33.24 59.14
CA ASP A 310 -22.74 -32.83 60.52
C ASP A 310 -24.04 -32.23 61.16
N MET A 311 -24.95 -31.72 60.35
CA MET A 311 -26.25 -31.20 60.76
C MET A 311 -27.34 -32.23 60.50
N ALA A 312 -27.28 -33.39 61.19
CA ALA A 312 -28.18 -34.53 60.95
C ALA A 312 -29.67 -34.22 61.17
N ASP A 313 -30.01 -33.15 61.88
CA ASP A 313 -31.36 -32.65 62.09
C ASP A 313 -31.90 -31.83 60.90
N VAL A 314 -31.03 -31.48 59.91
CA VAL A 314 -31.42 -30.67 58.73
C VAL A 314 -31.69 -31.59 57.55
N SER A 315 -32.94 -32.04 57.43
CA SER A 315 -33.38 -33.03 56.45
C SER A 315 -34.50 -32.51 55.53
N THR A 316 -35.02 -31.33 55.79
CA THR A 316 -36.13 -30.72 55.01
C THR A 316 -35.85 -29.24 54.74
N PRO A 317 -36.53 -28.61 53.72
CA PRO A 317 -36.42 -27.19 53.49
C PRO A 317 -36.79 -26.32 54.69
N GLU A 318 -37.76 -26.75 55.49
CA GLU A 318 -38.17 -26.03 56.70
C GLU A 318 -37.05 -26.05 57.77
N HIS A 319 -36.34 -27.15 57.93
CA HIS A 319 -35.21 -27.21 58.86
C HIS A 319 -34.07 -26.27 58.42
N VAL A 320 -33.87 -26.07 57.12
CA VAL A 320 -32.89 -25.08 56.63
C VAL A 320 -33.31 -23.65 57.02
N ARG A 321 -34.58 -23.29 56.91
CA ARG A 321 -35.09 -21.99 57.37
C ARG A 321 -34.90 -21.78 58.85
N GLN A 322 -35.08 -22.82 59.66
CA GLN A 322 -34.94 -22.76 61.13
C GLN A 322 -33.49 -22.68 61.60
N LEU A 323 -32.49 -22.72 60.71
CA LEU A 323 -31.08 -22.43 61.04
C LEU A 323 -30.84 -20.99 61.47
N GLN A 324 -31.75 -20.06 61.12
CA GLN A 324 -31.59 -18.64 61.41
C GLN A 324 -31.40 -18.40 62.93
N GLY A 325 -30.28 -17.76 63.28
CA GLY A 325 -29.94 -17.43 64.66
C GLY A 325 -29.31 -18.57 65.48
N ARG A 326 -29.13 -19.78 64.92
CA ARG A 326 -28.43 -20.87 65.61
C ARG A 326 -26.91 -20.66 65.65
N SER A 327 -26.35 -20.23 66.76
CA SER A 327 -24.91 -19.98 66.93
C SER A 327 -24.03 -21.24 66.77
N ALA A 328 -24.59 -22.42 67.00
CA ALA A 328 -23.91 -23.71 66.76
C ALA A 328 -23.65 -23.95 65.27
N SER A 329 -24.65 -23.68 64.40
CA SER A 329 -24.53 -23.83 62.95
C SER A 329 -23.52 -22.85 62.38
N GLN A 330 -23.45 -21.63 62.86
CA GLN A 330 -22.45 -20.64 62.46
C GLN A 330 -21.02 -21.04 62.83
N ARG A 331 -20.86 -21.58 64.05
CA ARG A 331 -19.55 -22.13 64.51
C ARG A 331 -19.10 -23.30 63.64
N LEU A 332 -20.02 -24.17 63.26
CA LEU A 332 -19.70 -25.32 62.39
C LEU A 332 -19.31 -24.86 60.99
N ILE A 333 -20.02 -23.88 60.39
CA ILE A 333 -19.66 -23.30 59.12
C ILE A 333 -18.25 -22.71 59.18
N ASN A 334 -17.93 -21.92 60.19
CA ASN A 334 -16.62 -21.30 60.36
C ASN A 334 -15.51 -22.37 60.56
N LEU A 335 -15.79 -23.44 61.29
CA LEU A 335 -14.86 -24.54 61.48
C LEU A 335 -14.57 -25.25 60.15
N ARG A 336 -15.58 -25.57 59.34
CA ARG A 336 -15.44 -26.27 58.07
C ARG A 336 -14.83 -25.43 56.98
N MET A 337 -14.92 -24.12 57.09
CA MET A 337 -14.25 -23.17 56.18
C MET A 337 -12.73 -23.10 56.47
N THR A 338 -12.26 -23.47 57.69
CA THR A 338 -10.87 -23.33 58.08
C THR A 338 -9.96 -24.14 57.13
N GLY A 339 -9.00 -23.45 56.48
CA GLY A 339 -8.08 -24.07 55.52
C GLY A 339 -8.62 -24.13 54.07
N LEU A 340 -9.84 -23.70 53.80
CA LEU A 340 -10.36 -23.55 52.47
C LEU A 340 -10.17 -22.09 51.97
N PRO A 341 -9.92 -21.89 50.69
CA PRO A 341 -9.73 -20.56 50.10
C PRO A 341 -11.06 -19.81 49.90
N LEU A 342 -11.91 -19.76 50.97
CA LEU A 342 -13.24 -19.18 50.96
C LEU A 342 -13.28 -17.90 51.81
N HIS A 343 -13.86 -16.84 51.23
CA HIS A 343 -14.13 -15.63 51.98
C HIS A 343 -15.38 -15.75 52.85
N SER A 344 -16.45 -16.29 52.27
CA SER A 344 -17.67 -16.52 53.00
C SER A 344 -18.47 -17.72 52.48
N VAL A 345 -19.34 -18.20 53.33
CA VAL A 345 -20.33 -19.25 53.05
C VAL A 345 -21.71 -18.78 53.53
N VAL A 346 -22.70 -18.95 52.67
CA VAL A 346 -24.10 -18.60 52.98
C VAL A 346 -24.99 -19.78 52.65
N ILE A 347 -25.90 -20.11 53.53
CA ILE A 347 -26.94 -21.12 53.32
C ILE A 347 -28.27 -20.40 53.11
N TYR A 348 -28.90 -20.61 51.98
CA TYR A 348 -30.20 -20.06 51.61
C TYR A 348 -31.32 -21.11 51.76
N GLY A 349 -32.42 -20.68 52.29
CA GLY A 349 -33.65 -21.44 52.22
C GLY A 349 -34.23 -21.52 50.81
N SER A 350 -35.27 -22.31 50.60
CA SER A 350 -35.95 -22.43 49.29
C SER A 350 -36.62 -21.14 48.82
N ASP A 351 -36.78 -20.15 49.69
CA ASP A 351 -37.29 -18.80 49.42
C ASP A 351 -36.20 -17.80 48.97
N GLY A 352 -34.97 -18.24 48.89
CA GLY A 352 -33.82 -17.40 48.51
C GLY A 352 -33.34 -16.46 49.62
N VAL A 353 -33.78 -16.65 50.86
CA VAL A 353 -33.33 -15.88 52.01
C VAL A 353 -32.22 -16.61 52.75
N ALA A 354 -31.17 -15.92 53.10
CA ALA A 354 -30.05 -16.50 53.85
C ALA A 354 -30.48 -16.91 55.27
N SER A 355 -30.53 -18.21 55.50
CA SER A 355 -30.85 -18.79 56.76
C SER A 355 -29.66 -18.78 57.72
N GLN A 356 -28.45 -18.94 57.18
CA GLN A 356 -27.20 -18.94 57.96
C GLN A 356 -26.03 -18.44 57.10
N SER A 357 -25.03 -17.84 57.72
CA SER A 357 -23.85 -17.35 57.02
C SER A 357 -22.63 -17.34 57.97
N SER A 358 -21.44 -17.49 57.40
CA SER A 358 -20.18 -17.22 58.12
C SER A 358 -20.04 -15.74 58.48
N ILE A 359 -20.73 -14.86 57.76
CA ILE A 359 -20.71 -13.40 57.97
C ILE A 359 -22.10 -13.00 58.48
N SER A 360 -22.22 -12.56 59.72
CA SER A 360 -23.46 -12.34 60.44
C SER A 360 -24.45 -11.36 59.76
N TYR A 361 -23.94 -10.32 59.12
CA TYR A 361 -24.82 -9.32 58.48
C TYR A 361 -25.47 -9.80 57.16
N LEU A 362 -25.07 -10.94 56.60
CA LEU A 362 -25.68 -11.57 55.45
C LEU A 362 -26.91 -12.42 55.80
N VAL A 363 -27.10 -12.78 57.07
CA VAL A 363 -28.27 -13.54 57.51
C VAL A 363 -29.53 -12.72 57.33
N GLY A 364 -30.55 -13.29 56.68
CA GLY A 364 -31.80 -12.62 56.33
C GLY A 364 -31.73 -11.86 54.99
N VAL A 365 -30.59 -11.78 54.33
CA VAL A 365 -30.42 -11.13 53.02
C VAL A 365 -30.85 -12.11 51.91
N ARG A 366 -31.49 -11.62 50.85
CA ARG A 366 -31.82 -12.43 49.69
C ARG A 366 -30.62 -12.71 48.81
N ALA A 367 -30.64 -13.84 48.11
CA ALA A 367 -29.66 -14.21 47.13
C ALA A 367 -29.54 -13.11 46.05
N GLU A 368 -28.34 -12.61 45.84
CA GLU A 368 -28.07 -11.50 44.93
C GLU A 368 -28.22 -11.91 43.46
N ASP A 369 -27.78 -13.12 43.12
CA ASP A 369 -27.93 -13.69 41.77
C ASP A 369 -29.03 -14.72 41.79
N PHE A 370 -30.26 -14.23 41.57
CA PHE A 370 -31.46 -15.05 41.68
C PHE A 370 -31.51 -16.15 40.62
N SER A 371 -30.97 -15.89 39.43
CA SER A 371 -30.87 -16.90 38.35
C SER A 371 -29.98 -18.08 38.74
N ALA A 372 -28.78 -17.79 39.29
CA ALA A 372 -27.86 -18.81 39.74
C ALA A 372 -28.42 -19.58 40.95
N PHE A 373 -29.14 -18.88 41.84
CA PHE A 373 -29.84 -19.49 42.97
C PHE A 373 -30.95 -20.46 42.50
N GLU A 374 -31.83 -20.06 41.57
CA GLU A 374 -32.89 -20.91 41.01
C GLU A 374 -32.29 -22.15 40.31
N GLN A 375 -31.19 -21.97 39.57
CA GLN A 375 -30.51 -23.08 38.95
C GLN A 375 -30.00 -24.09 40.01
N ALA A 376 -29.40 -23.60 41.10
CA ALA A 376 -28.95 -24.47 42.18
C ALA A 376 -30.12 -25.11 42.90
N LEU A 377 -31.22 -24.40 43.14
CA LEU A 377 -32.42 -24.96 43.75
C LEU A 377 -33.04 -26.07 42.88
N SER A 378 -32.92 -25.99 41.57
CA SER A 378 -33.34 -27.04 40.64
C SER A 378 -32.39 -28.26 40.58
N GLY A 379 -31.33 -28.30 41.42
CA GLY A 379 -30.40 -29.41 41.54
C GLY A 379 -29.14 -29.27 40.69
N LYS A 380 -28.88 -28.12 40.00
CA LYS A 380 -27.73 -27.90 39.16
C LYS A 380 -26.87 -26.80 39.73
N ALA A 381 -25.60 -27.09 39.95
CA ALA A 381 -24.65 -26.09 40.42
C ALA A 381 -24.55 -24.91 39.40
N ALA A 382 -24.37 -23.69 39.90
CA ALA A 382 -24.16 -22.48 39.14
C ALA A 382 -22.94 -21.72 39.68
N VAL A 383 -22.13 -21.18 38.81
CA VAL A 383 -20.96 -20.39 39.17
C VAL A 383 -21.01 -19.05 38.50
N VAL A 384 -20.90 -18.00 39.26
CA VAL A 384 -20.91 -16.61 38.79
C VAL A 384 -19.55 -15.97 39.12
N ILE A 385 -18.83 -15.55 38.08
CA ILE A 385 -17.57 -14.82 38.24
C ILE A 385 -17.88 -13.33 38.19
N ARG A 386 -17.44 -12.58 39.17
CA ARG A 386 -17.67 -11.14 39.28
C ARG A 386 -16.35 -10.40 39.14
N GLU A 387 -16.35 -9.43 38.25
CA GLU A 387 -15.18 -8.60 38.03
C GLU A 387 -14.91 -7.67 39.24
N PRO A 388 -13.64 -7.24 39.45
CA PRO A 388 -13.30 -6.24 40.46
C PRO A 388 -14.13 -4.96 40.23
N ASN A 389 -14.48 -4.27 41.31
CA ASN A 389 -15.27 -3.03 41.31
C ASN A 389 -16.69 -3.13 40.70
N SER A 390 -17.22 -4.31 40.47
CA SER A 390 -18.61 -4.47 40.14
C SER A 390 -19.49 -4.10 41.35
N ALA A 391 -20.70 -3.56 41.13
CA ALA A 391 -21.66 -3.25 42.20
C ALA A 391 -21.95 -4.49 43.09
N ALA A 392 -21.93 -5.66 42.46
CA ALA A 392 -22.15 -6.93 43.12
C ALA A 392 -20.96 -7.37 43.98
N ALA A 393 -19.70 -7.08 43.58
CA ALA A 393 -18.57 -7.31 44.44
C ALA A 393 -18.53 -6.30 45.62
N ALA A 394 -18.96 -5.08 45.37
CA ALA A 394 -19.02 -4.03 46.39
C ALA A 394 -20.03 -4.36 47.53
N SER A 395 -21.10 -5.07 47.24
CA SER A 395 -22.09 -5.47 48.25
C SER A 395 -21.53 -6.46 49.29
N TYR A 396 -20.54 -7.29 48.90
CA TYR A 396 -19.94 -8.28 49.81
C TYR A 396 -18.61 -7.82 50.44
N TYR A 397 -17.84 -6.95 49.74
CA TYR A 397 -16.46 -6.58 50.11
C TYR A 397 -16.29 -5.09 50.39
N GLY A 398 -17.33 -4.29 50.18
CA GLY A 398 -17.22 -2.82 50.22
C GLY A 398 -16.75 -2.20 48.90
N PRO A 399 -16.76 -0.88 48.78
CA PRO A 399 -16.62 -0.15 47.52
C PRO A 399 -15.21 -0.19 46.86
N SER A 400 -14.25 -0.87 47.46
CA SER A 400 -12.84 -0.92 46.97
C SER A 400 -12.32 -2.33 46.69
N SER A 401 -13.19 -3.29 46.37
CA SER A 401 -12.70 -4.64 46.03
C SER A 401 -11.94 -4.62 44.70
N SER A 402 -10.61 -4.80 44.80
CA SER A 402 -9.70 -4.92 43.65
C SER A 402 -9.53 -6.36 43.14
N VAL A 403 -10.27 -7.30 43.66
CA VAL A 403 -10.12 -8.74 43.44
C VAL A 403 -11.34 -9.32 42.75
N SER A 404 -11.15 -10.22 41.80
CA SER A 404 -12.23 -11.01 41.21
C SER A 404 -12.79 -11.98 42.24
N VAL A 405 -14.13 -12.12 42.28
CA VAL A 405 -14.85 -12.97 43.22
C VAL A 405 -15.61 -14.02 42.45
N VAL A 406 -15.54 -15.25 42.90
CA VAL A 406 -16.32 -16.38 42.38
C VAL A 406 -17.40 -16.73 43.40
N ALA A 407 -18.65 -16.57 43.02
CA ALA A 407 -19.81 -17.01 43.77
C ALA A 407 -20.30 -18.35 43.19
N THR A 408 -20.24 -19.42 44.01
CA THR A 408 -20.67 -20.75 43.58
C THR A 408 -21.89 -21.16 44.35
N TYR A 409 -22.97 -21.42 43.66
CA TYR A 409 -24.26 -21.86 44.17
C TYR A 409 -24.36 -23.37 43.96
N VAL A 410 -24.55 -24.15 45.01
CA VAL A 410 -24.72 -25.59 44.91
C VAL A 410 -25.96 -26.05 45.69
N PRO A 411 -26.70 -27.09 45.22
CA PRO A 411 -27.82 -27.63 45.93
C PRO A 411 -27.33 -28.32 47.25
N LEU A 412 -28.10 -28.16 48.29
CA LEU A 412 -27.91 -28.90 49.53
C LEU A 412 -28.86 -30.10 49.61
N HIS A 413 -28.32 -31.26 49.89
CA HIS A 413 -29.06 -32.50 50.06
C HIS A 413 -28.97 -33.01 51.46
N PRO A 414 -30.00 -33.69 52.01
CA PRO A 414 -30.00 -34.14 53.37
C PRO A 414 -28.97 -35.27 53.63
N GLY A 415 -28.38 -35.26 54.85
CA GLY A 415 -27.54 -36.32 55.33
C GLY A 415 -26.22 -36.51 54.58
N GLY A 416 -25.61 -35.44 54.05
CA GLY A 416 -24.31 -35.49 53.37
C GLY A 416 -24.34 -36.11 51.99
N LYS A 417 -25.49 -36.32 51.37
CA LYS A 417 -25.61 -36.86 50.02
C LYS A 417 -25.14 -35.83 48.99
N MET A 418 -24.66 -36.30 47.88
CA MET A 418 -24.29 -35.42 46.72
C MET A 418 -25.43 -35.25 45.71
N GLU A 419 -26.45 -36.09 45.78
CA GLU A 419 -27.65 -36.11 44.90
C GLU A 419 -28.90 -36.42 45.72
N GLY A 420 -30.03 -35.95 45.24
CA GLY A 420 -31.33 -36.21 45.89
C GLY A 420 -32.20 -34.96 45.89
N GLU A 421 -33.21 -34.96 46.80
CA GLU A 421 -34.09 -33.80 47.01
C GLU A 421 -33.27 -32.58 47.49
N THR A 422 -33.44 -31.42 46.86
CA THR A 422 -32.78 -30.18 47.25
C THR A 422 -33.54 -29.54 48.42
N ILE A 423 -32.88 -29.42 49.59
CA ILE A 423 -33.46 -28.83 50.79
C ILE A 423 -33.12 -27.33 50.96
N GLY A 424 -32.15 -26.81 50.20
CA GLY A 424 -31.68 -25.43 50.21
C GLY A 424 -30.53 -25.25 49.27
N VAL A 425 -29.90 -24.09 49.29
CA VAL A 425 -28.74 -23.74 48.42
C VAL A 425 -27.59 -23.26 49.29
N LEU A 426 -26.41 -23.83 49.11
CA LEU A 426 -25.16 -23.30 49.66
C LEU A 426 -24.54 -22.39 48.64
N THR A 427 -24.10 -21.23 49.08
CA THR A 427 -23.29 -20.32 48.25
C THR A 427 -21.93 -20.12 48.92
N THR A 428 -20.88 -20.36 48.18
CA THR A 428 -19.51 -20.06 48.61
C THR A 428 -18.99 -18.87 47.82
N LEU A 429 -18.35 -17.94 48.53
CA LEU A 429 -17.63 -16.83 47.87
C LEU A 429 -16.14 -17.05 48.05
N GLN A 430 -15.43 -17.05 46.93
CA GLN A 430 -13.99 -17.25 46.85
C GLN A 430 -13.32 -16.04 46.18
N GLU A 431 -12.30 -15.50 46.80
CA GLU A 431 -11.42 -14.54 46.14
C GLU A 431 -10.45 -15.28 45.23
N VAL A 432 -10.32 -14.78 44.00
CA VAL A 432 -9.35 -15.32 43.01
C VAL A 432 -8.41 -14.20 42.54
N PRO A 433 -7.46 -13.79 43.40
CA PRO A 433 -6.57 -12.66 43.07
C PRO A 433 -5.66 -12.96 41.88
N THR A 434 -5.38 -14.22 41.61
CA THR A 434 -4.52 -14.66 40.50
C THR A 434 -5.23 -14.67 39.16
N LEU A 435 -6.54 -14.64 39.12
CA LEU A 435 -7.31 -14.74 37.85
C LEU A 435 -6.95 -13.61 36.89
N ASN A 436 -7.02 -12.37 37.37
CA ASN A 436 -6.67 -11.21 36.54
C ASN A 436 -5.20 -11.22 36.11
N ALA A 437 -4.28 -11.59 37.02
CA ALA A 437 -2.87 -11.70 36.68
C ALA A 437 -2.62 -12.79 35.62
N SER A 438 -3.29 -13.94 35.73
CA SER A 438 -3.19 -15.03 34.75
C SER A 438 -3.76 -14.64 33.38
N ILE A 439 -4.90 -13.93 33.37
CA ILE A 439 -5.48 -13.42 32.12
C ILE A 439 -4.56 -12.39 31.48
N ILE A 440 -4.00 -11.45 32.23
CA ILE A 440 -3.04 -10.46 31.73
C ILE A 440 -1.80 -11.16 31.19
N THR A 441 -1.27 -12.13 31.92
CA THR A 441 -0.10 -12.92 31.49
C THR A 441 -0.39 -13.64 30.16
N ALA A 442 -1.55 -14.29 30.03
CA ALA A 442 -1.95 -14.96 28.79
C ALA A 442 -2.06 -13.97 27.62
N ARG A 443 -2.63 -12.77 27.85
CA ARG A 443 -2.73 -11.70 26.85
C ARG A 443 -1.35 -11.21 26.39
N VAL A 444 -0.49 -10.89 27.35
CA VAL A 444 0.89 -10.43 27.05
C VAL A 444 1.68 -11.51 26.31
N THR A 445 1.59 -12.76 26.76
CA THR A 445 2.23 -13.89 26.09
C THR A 445 1.72 -14.07 24.67
N GLY A 446 0.41 -14.02 24.47
CA GLY A 446 -0.20 -14.07 23.13
C GLY A 446 0.29 -12.95 22.20
N LEU A 447 0.39 -11.72 22.72
CA LEU A 447 0.92 -10.58 21.96
C LEU A 447 2.39 -10.72 21.62
N VAL A 448 3.21 -11.20 22.56
CA VAL A 448 4.65 -11.44 22.34
C VAL A 448 4.84 -12.53 21.27
N ILE A 449 4.10 -13.63 21.36
CA ILE A 449 4.14 -14.69 20.33
C ILE A 449 3.70 -14.14 18.97
N ALA A 450 2.63 -13.35 18.93
CA ALA A 450 2.16 -12.71 17.71
C ALA A 450 3.22 -11.77 17.10
N ALA A 451 3.85 -10.93 17.93
CA ALA A 451 4.89 -10.01 17.50
C ALA A 451 6.13 -10.74 16.97
N LEU A 452 6.59 -11.79 17.67
CA LEU A 452 7.73 -12.61 17.23
C LEU A 452 7.42 -13.37 15.94
N SER A 453 6.23 -13.96 15.82
CA SER A 453 5.78 -14.66 14.62
C SER A 453 5.66 -13.71 13.42
N MET A 454 5.12 -12.52 13.64
CA MET A 454 5.04 -11.45 12.62
C MET A 454 6.45 -11.02 12.19
N GLY A 455 7.36 -10.79 13.14
CA GLY A 455 8.75 -10.42 12.85
C GLY A 455 9.48 -11.49 12.02
N LEU A 456 9.35 -12.76 12.39
CA LEU A 456 9.96 -13.89 11.68
C LEU A 456 9.41 -14.00 10.23
N LEU A 457 8.09 -13.95 10.10
CA LEU A 457 7.42 -14.03 8.79
C LEU A 457 7.80 -12.84 7.91
N PHE A 458 7.91 -11.65 8.51
CA PHE A 458 8.34 -10.44 7.82
C PHE A 458 9.78 -10.56 7.29
N VAL A 459 10.71 -11.06 8.12
CA VAL A 459 12.11 -11.29 7.70
C VAL A 459 12.19 -12.35 6.59
N ALA A 460 11.42 -13.44 6.71
CA ALA A 460 11.34 -14.46 5.66
C ALA A 460 10.82 -13.89 4.35
N LEU A 461 9.76 -13.08 4.42
CA LEU A 461 9.17 -12.42 3.25
C LEU A 461 10.12 -11.40 2.62
N LEU A 462 10.80 -10.58 3.43
CA LEU A 462 11.87 -9.67 2.97
C LEU A 462 12.94 -10.42 2.18
N SER A 463 13.36 -11.58 2.68
CA SER A 463 14.37 -12.41 2.04
C SER A 463 13.90 -12.92 0.68
N VAL A 464 12.69 -13.48 0.60
CA VAL A 464 12.11 -14.03 -0.64
C VAL A 464 11.88 -12.92 -1.68
N VAL A 465 11.22 -11.84 -1.26
CA VAL A 465 10.90 -10.72 -2.15
C VAL A 465 12.17 -9.99 -2.60
N GLY A 466 13.15 -9.81 -1.71
CA GLY A 466 14.44 -9.21 -2.07
C GLY A 466 15.24 -10.06 -3.07
N ARG A 467 15.17 -11.40 -3.00
CA ARG A 467 15.77 -12.28 -4.01
C ARG A 467 15.06 -12.17 -5.35
N ALA A 468 13.73 -12.19 -5.34
CA ALA A 468 12.93 -12.04 -6.55
C ALA A 468 13.18 -10.71 -7.26
N ASP A 469 13.21 -9.59 -6.51
CA ASP A 469 13.50 -8.25 -7.03
C ASP A 469 14.90 -8.18 -7.66
N ARG A 470 15.89 -8.78 -7.03
CA ARG A 470 17.26 -8.85 -7.58
C ARG A 470 17.30 -9.62 -8.91
N ILE A 471 16.63 -10.79 -8.98
CA ILE A 471 16.56 -11.59 -10.19
C ILE A 471 15.85 -10.81 -11.30
N ILE A 472 14.71 -10.18 -11.02
CA ILE A 472 13.97 -9.38 -11.98
C ILE A 472 14.82 -8.21 -12.49
N THR A 473 15.52 -7.51 -11.61
CA THR A 473 16.39 -6.38 -11.99
C THR A 473 17.50 -6.83 -12.92
N ILE A 474 18.20 -7.92 -12.57
CA ILE A 474 19.29 -8.47 -13.41
C ILE A 474 18.73 -8.86 -14.78
N ARG A 475 17.64 -9.58 -14.84
CA ARG A 475 17.02 -10.01 -16.12
C ARG A 475 16.53 -8.84 -16.97
N THR A 476 15.97 -7.82 -16.31
CA THR A 476 15.52 -6.61 -17.01
C THR A 476 16.71 -5.86 -17.63
N ASP A 477 17.83 -5.75 -16.91
CA ASP A 477 19.03 -5.09 -17.43
C ASP A 477 19.69 -5.91 -18.56
N GLU A 478 19.71 -7.25 -18.47
CA GLU A 478 20.14 -8.12 -19.56
C GLU A 478 19.27 -7.92 -20.81
N LEU A 479 17.95 -7.93 -20.66
CA LEU A 479 17.00 -7.70 -21.75
C LEU A 479 17.17 -6.30 -22.38
N ARG A 480 17.40 -5.26 -21.57
CA ARG A 480 17.65 -3.91 -22.08
C ARG A 480 18.94 -3.86 -22.89
N LYS A 481 20.03 -4.47 -22.40
CA LYS A 481 21.29 -4.55 -23.14
C LYS A 481 21.12 -5.29 -24.46
N LEU A 482 20.48 -6.46 -24.43
CA LEU A 482 20.19 -7.23 -25.63
C LEU A 482 19.32 -6.46 -26.63
N SER A 483 18.27 -5.80 -26.15
CA SER A 483 17.40 -4.96 -26.98
C SER A 483 18.16 -3.79 -27.62
N ALA A 484 19.04 -3.13 -26.84
CA ALA A 484 19.89 -2.06 -27.36
C ALA A 484 20.87 -2.56 -28.43
N GLN A 485 21.49 -3.73 -28.22
CA GLN A 485 22.36 -4.37 -29.22
C GLN A 485 21.60 -4.75 -30.49
N LEU A 486 20.44 -5.40 -30.34
CA LEU A 486 19.58 -5.74 -31.47
C LEU A 486 19.14 -4.50 -32.24
N LYS A 487 18.79 -3.41 -31.57
CA LYS A 487 18.48 -2.15 -32.22
C LYS A 487 19.65 -1.61 -33.01
N THR A 488 20.86 -1.59 -32.43
CA THR A 488 22.07 -1.13 -33.11
C THR A 488 22.40 -1.98 -34.33
N TYR A 489 22.34 -3.32 -34.23
CA TYR A 489 22.53 -4.20 -35.36
C TYR A 489 21.46 -3.98 -36.44
N SER A 490 20.21 -3.84 -36.04
CA SER A 490 19.12 -3.56 -37.00
C SER A 490 19.32 -2.22 -37.70
N GLU A 491 19.82 -1.18 -37.02
CA GLU A 491 20.16 0.12 -37.63
C GLU A 491 21.28 0.01 -38.65
N TRP A 492 22.27 -0.86 -38.42
CA TRP A 492 23.35 -1.10 -39.41
C TRP A 492 22.84 -1.77 -40.69
N PHE A 493 21.88 -2.70 -40.59
CA PHE A 493 21.38 -3.41 -41.77
C PHE A 493 20.25 -2.68 -42.49
N PHE A 494 19.38 -1.99 -41.79
CA PHE A 494 18.21 -1.35 -42.38
C PHE A 494 18.36 0.17 -42.52
N GLY A 495 19.30 0.77 -41.81
CA GLY A 495 19.37 2.21 -41.63
C GLY A 495 18.29 2.69 -40.60
N LYS A 496 18.61 3.77 -39.87
CA LYS A 496 17.81 4.27 -38.77
C LYS A 496 16.38 4.66 -39.23
N ASP A 497 16.28 5.39 -40.34
CA ASP A 497 14.99 5.93 -40.82
C ASP A 497 14.03 4.84 -41.29
N LEU A 498 14.56 3.75 -41.88
CA LEU A 498 13.72 2.62 -42.30
C LEU A 498 13.30 1.80 -41.08
N LEU A 499 14.19 1.60 -40.11
CA LEU A 499 13.86 0.89 -38.87
C LEU A 499 12.77 1.61 -38.09
N GLU A 500 12.81 2.95 -37.96
CA GLU A 500 11.77 3.71 -37.28
C GLU A 500 10.41 3.58 -37.99
N LYS A 501 10.39 3.60 -39.31
CA LYS A 501 9.16 3.37 -40.09
C LYS A 501 8.59 1.98 -39.91
N VAL A 502 9.44 0.97 -39.88
CA VAL A 502 9.06 -0.43 -39.69
C VAL A 502 8.51 -0.67 -38.29
N LEU A 503 9.11 -0.05 -37.25
CA LEU A 503 8.61 -0.12 -35.89
C LEU A 503 7.26 0.60 -35.71
N ALA A 504 7.01 1.64 -36.51
CA ALA A 504 5.73 2.36 -36.51
C ALA A 504 4.61 1.60 -37.29
N ASP A 505 4.97 0.97 -38.43
CA ASP A 505 4.04 0.22 -39.29
C ASP A 505 4.78 -0.91 -40.03
N SER A 506 4.52 -2.16 -39.67
CA SER A 506 5.13 -3.33 -40.29
C SER A 506 4.77 -3.51 -41.77
N ASN A 507 3.67 -2.88 -42.24
CA ASN A 507 3.24 -2.95 -43.63
C ASN A 507 4.12 -2.15 -44.60
N VAL A 508 4.96 -1.25 -44.09
CA VAL A 508 5.94 -0.50 -44.89
C VAL A 508 6.91 -1.42 -45.65
N LEU A 509 7.09 -2.62 -45.16
CA LEU A 509 7.97 -3.65 -45.75
C LEU A 509 7.30 -4.51 -46.83
N SER A 510 6.00 -4.34 -47.07
CA SER A 510 5.27 -5.11 -48.07
C SER A 510 5.76 -4.75 -49.50
N LEU A 511 5.81 -5.76 -50.39
CA LEU A 511 6.15 -5.56 -51.79
C LEU A 511 5.16 -4.62 -52.46
N ALA A 512 5.66 -3.51 -53.00
CA ALA A 512 4.83 -2.54 -53.69
C ALA A 512 5.47 -2.03 -54.98
N ARG A 513 4.66 -1.90 -56.04
CA ARG A 513 5.09 -1.26 -57.29
C ARG A 513 5.01 0.24 -57.12
N ARG A 514 6.16 0.89 -57.33
CA ARG A 514 6.28 2.38 -57.16
C ARG A 514 7.05 2.97 -58.31
N GLU A 515 6.76 4.20 -58.64
CA GLU A 515 7.63 5.02 -59.50
C GLU A 515 8.70 5.64 -58.64
N ARG A 516 9.97 5.46 -59.03
CA ARG A 516 11.15 5.93 -58.29
C ARG A 516 12.23 6.44 -59.29
N THR A 517 13.10 7.30 -58.78
CA THR A 517 14.33 7.67 -59.46
C THR A 517 15.47 6.91 -58.83
N VAL A 518 16.15 6.11 -59.61
CA VAL A 518 17.33 5.36 -59.20
C VAL A 518 18.56 6.07 -59.69
N MET A 519 19.50 6.25 -58.79
CA MET A 519 20.83 6.77 -59.05
C MET A 519 21.86 5.67 -58.88
N PHE A 520 22.73 5.52 -59.83
CA PHE A 520 24.00 4.81 -59.68
C PHE A 520 25.14 5.76 -59.82
N MET A 521 26.21 5.53 -59.10
CA MET A 521 27.45 6.28 -59.13
C MET A 521 28.62 5.32 -58.98
N ASP A 522 29.68 5.54 -59.70
CA ASP A 522 30.89 4.76 -59.71
C ASP A 522 32.12 5.70 -59.81
N ILE A 523 33.24 5.31 -59.17
CA ILE A 523 34.45 6.12 -59.19
C ILE A 523 35.29 5.73 -60.41
N ARG A 524 35.32 6.58 -61.41
CA ARG A 524 36.09 6.35 -62.65
C ARG A 524 37.59 6.34 -62.36
N GLY A 525 38.26 5.28 -62.77
CA GLY A 525 39.69 5.02 -62.57
C GLY A 525 40.02 4.28 -61.25
N PHE A 526 39.02 3.91 -60.45
CA PHE A 526 39.22 3.27 -59.14
C PHE A 526 40.00 1.97 -59.22
N THR A 527 39.72 1.08 -60.19
CA THR A 527 40.43 -0.20 -60.34
C THR A 527 41.93 0.00 -60.45
N ALA A 528 42.40 0.84 -61.40
CA ALA A 528 43.82 1.09 -61.59
C ALA A 528 44.43 1.81 -60.39
N TRP A 529 43.73 2.70 -59.73
CA TRP A 529 44.17 3.37 -58.53
C TRP A 529 44.34 2.41 -57.36
N SER A 530 43.37 1.50 -57.14
CA SER A 530 43.38 0.54 -56.02
C SER A 530 44.46 -0.52 -56.18
N GLU A 531 44.79 -0.96 -57.40
CA GLU A 531 45.86 -1.92 -57.65
C GLU A 531 47.29 -1.40 -57.26
N SER A 532 47.43 -0.09 -57.13
CA SER A 532 48.72 0.57 -56.76
C SER A 532 48.75 0.98 -55.26
N ARG A 533 47.84 0.60 -54.46
CA ARG A 533 47.66 1.03 -53.05
C ARG A 533 47.57 -0.15 -52.08
N SER A 534 47.88 0.13 -50.80
CA SER A 534 47.62 -0.86 -49.74
C SER A 534 46.14 -1.06 -49.50
N PRO A 535 45.68 -2.25 -49.06
CA PRO A 535 44.29 -2.49 -48.71
C PRO A 535 43.75 -1.48 -47.68
N GLU A 536 44.55 -1.04 -46.72
CA GLU A 536 44.20 -0.10 -45.68
C GLU A 536 43.94 1.30 -46.27
N GLU A 537 44.76 1.76 -47.24
CA GLU A 537 44.55 3.02 -47.94
C GLU A 537 43.23 3.00 -48.76
N VAL A 538 42.98 1.87 -49.44
CA VAL A 538 41.73 1.68 -50.23
C VAL A 538 40.52 1.72 -49.30
N VAL A 539 40.52 0.98 -48.19
CA VAL A 539 39.43 0.99 -47.21
C VAL A 539 39.26 2.37 -46.57
N GLY A 540 40.36 3.03 -46.25
CA GLY A 540 40.36 4.39 -45.70
C GLY A 540 39.69 5.41 -46.65
N MET A 541 39.98 5.31 -47.94
CA MET A 541 39.37 6.14 -48.99
C MET A 541 37.88 5.81 -49.15
N LEU A 542 37.54 4.52 -49.27
CA LEU A 542 36.14 4.08 -49.40
C LEU A 542 35.28 4.52 -48.20
N ASN A 543 35.82 4.43 -46.98
CA ASN A 543 35.07 4.88 -45.79
C ASN A 543 34.79 6.40 -45.82
N ARG A 544 35.71 7.22 -46.26
CA ARG A 544 35.48 8.67 -46.44
C ARG A 544 34.43 8.91 -47.52
N TYR A 545 34.50 8.20 -48.65
CA TYR A 545 33.55 8.26 -49.73
C TYR A 545 32.16 7.81 -49.28
N TYR A 546 32.02 6.70 -48.55
CA TYR A 546 30.77 6.22 -48.03
C TYR A 546 30.12 7.24 -47.04
N HIS A 547 30.93 7.82 -46.16
CA HIS A 547 30.46 8.81 -45.22
C HIS A 547 29.93 10.08 -45.94
N ALA A 548 30.67 10.59 -46.93
CA ALA A 548 30.22 11.73 -47.72
C ALA A 548 28.93 11.43 -48.50
N SER A 549 28.87 10.25 -49.13
CA SER A 549 27.74 9.80 -49.93
C SER A 549 26.48 9.58 -49.03
N GLU A 550 26.66 8.93 -47.89
CA GLU A 550 25.55 8.70 -46.94
C GLU A 550 24.98 10.03 -46.45
N THR A 551 25.82 11.00 -46.14
CA THR A 551 25.37 12.34 -45.67
C THR A 551 24.52 13.01 -46.71
N ILE A 552 24.97 13.01 -48.00
CA ILE A 552 24.23 13.61 -49.10
C ILE A 552 22.92 12.86 -49.37
N PHE A 553 22.95 11.52 -49.37
CA PHE A 553 21.74 10.73 -49.59
C PHE A 553 20.68 11.00 -48.52
N LYS A 554 21.04 11.08 -47.24
CA LYS A 554 20.16 11.44 -46.16
C LYS A 554 19.62 12.86 -46.27
N GLN A 555 20.47 13.83 -46.59
CA GLN A 555 20.05 15.24 -46.75
C GLN A 555 19.00 15.41 -47.85
N HIS A 556 19.10 14.63 -48.93
CA HIS A 556 18.17 14.69 -50.04
C HIS A 556 17.01 13.68 -49.97
N GLY A 557 16.89 12.96 -48.84
CA GLY A 557 15.77 12.08 -48.55
C GLY A 557 15.74 10.78 -49.39
N ALA A 558 16.92 10.16 -49.59
CA ALA A 558 16.99 8.86 -50.19
C ALA A 558 16.21 7.82 -49.42
N ILE A 559 15.36 7.06 -50.07
CA ILE A 559 14.53 6.00 -49.48
C ILE A 559 15.41 4.80 -49.13
N LYS A 560 16.36 4.49 -50.01
CA LYS A 560 17.30 3.37 -49.89
C LYS A 560 18.61 3.76 -50.54
N PHE A 561 19.70 3.34 -49.96
CA PHE A 561 21.04 3.36 -50.60
C PHE A 561 21.84 2.14 -50.20
N LYS A 562 22.78 1.76 -51.02
CA LYS A 562 23.74 0.68 -50.76
C LYS A 562 25.05 0.99 -51.44
N PHE A 563 26.16 0.47 -50.88
CA PHE A 563 27.50 0.58 -51.41
C PHE A 563 28.01 -0.80 -51.81
N SER A 564 28.76 -0.86 -52.90
CA SER A 564 29.42 -2.05 -53.36
C SER A 564 30.81 -1.62 -53.90
N ALA A 565 31.86 -1.75 -53.10
CA ALA A 565 33.16 -1.20 -53.38
C ALA A 565 33.09 0.30 -53.77
N ASP A 566 33.52 0.69 -54.93
CA ASP A 566 33.47 2.07 -55.43
C ASP A 566 32.14 2.51 -56.00
N GLU A 567 31.17 1.58 -56.04
CA GLU A 567 29.85 1.88 -56.53
C GLU A 567 28.87 2.26 -55.39
N ALA A 568 28.04 3.25 -55.62
CA ALA A 568 26.87 3.56 -54.79
C ALA A 568 25.59 3.54 -55.62
N MET A 569 24.53 2.95 -55.03
CA MET A 569 23.16 3.04 -55.54
C MET A 569 22.29 3.78 -54.51
N ALA A 570 21.47 4.69 -54.99
CA ALA A 570 20.46 5.36 -54.14
C ALA A 570 19.13 5.48 -54.88
N VAL A 571 18.05 5.45 -54.12
CA VAL A 571 16.67 5.48 -54.63
C VAL A 571 15.93 6.66 -54.01
N PHE A 572 15.29 7.46 -54.82
CA PHE A 572 14.57 8.66 -54.40
C PHE A 572 13.11 8.65 -54.85
N ALA A 573 12.26 9.33 -54.10
CA ALA A 573 10.86 9.48 -54.45
C ALA A 573 10.63 10.44 -55.67
N ARG A 574 11.55 11.40 -55.89
CA ARG A 574 11.41 12.43 -56.92
C ARG A 574 12.69 12.64 -57.71
N ALA A 575 12.54 12.82 -59.03
CA ALA A 575 13.67 13.03 -59.92
C ALA A 575 14.51 14.27 -59.53
N ALA A 576 13.89 15.37 -59.15
CA ALA A 576 14.61 16.59 -58.73
C ALA A 576 15.49 16.37 -57.48
N GLN A 577 15.03 15.55 -56.50
CA GLN A 577 15.80 15.22 -55.32
C GLN A 577 17.04 14.36 -55.69
N ALA A 578 16.81 13.33 -56.51
CA ALA A 578 17.89 12.48 -57.00
C ALA A 578 18.94 13.28 -57.79
N THR A 579 18.51 14.23 -58.64
CA THR A 579 19.37 15.06 -59.43
C THR A 579 20.22 16.01 -58.57
N THR A 580 19.59 16.66 -57.58
CA THR A 580 20.34 17.52 -56.66
C THR A 580 21.35 16.70 -55.85
N ALA A 581 20.95 15.54 -55.35
CA ALA A 581 21.85 14.62 -54.63
C ALA A 581 23.03 14.17 -55.55
N ALA A 582 22.77 13.88 -56.82
CA ALA A 582 23.79 13.47 -57.79
C ALA A 582 24.83 14.58 -58.02
N LEU A 583 24.36 15.82 -58.18
CA LEU A 583 25.24 16.97 -58.37
C LEU A 583 26.06 17.30 -57.14
N ASP A 584 25.46 17.23 -55.93
CA ASP A 584 26.17 17.43 -54.68
C ASP A 584 27.20 16.29 -54.45
N LEU A 585 26.86 15.05 -54.78
CA LEU A 585 27.74 13.90 -54.67
C LEU A 585 28.93 13.99 -55.64
N ARG A 586 28.67 14.38 -56.90
CA ARG A 586 29.71 14.64 -57.90
C ARG A 586 30.75 15.63 -57.36
N ASP A 587 30.25 16.77 -56.84
CA ASP A 587 31.09 17.84 -56.35
C ASP A 587 31.86 17.45 -55.08
N ALA A 588 31.20 16.73 -54.17
CA ALA A 588 31.84 16.17 -52.95
C ALA A 588 32.92 15.15 -53.27
N VAL A 589 32.69 14.24 -54.20
CA VAL A 589 33.68 13.25 -54.65
C VAL A 589 34.84 13.92 -55.38
N LYS A 590 34.58 14.91 -56.21
CA LYS A 590 35.62 15.73 -56.87
C LYS A 590 36.51 16.42 -55.82
N SER A 591 35.96 16.96 -54.77
CA SER A 591 36.71 17.57 -53.68
C SER A 591 37.49 16.56 -52.85
N LEU A 592 36.85 15.39 -52.52
CA LEU A 592 37.45 14.33 -51.72
C LEU A 592 38.66 13.68 -52.42
N LEU A 593 38.61 13.59 -53.75
CA LEU A 593 39.63 12.91 -54.58
C LEU A 593 40.46 13.89 -55.41
N ALA A 594 40.56 15.16 -55.00
CA ALA A 594 41.25 16.21 -55.72
C ALA A 594 42.75 15.91 -56.02
N ASP A 595 43.38 15.14 -55.12
CA ASP A 595 44.77 14.74 -55.24
C ASP A 595 45.00 13.48 -56.11
N SER A 596 43.91 12.96 -56.72
CA SER A 596 43.96 11.74 -57.53
C SER A 596 43.26 11.96 -58.86
N ASP A 597 43.66 11.18 -59.87
CA ASP A 597 43.01 11.22 -61.20
C ASP A 597 41.71 10.42 -61.23
N LEU A 598 40.89 10.58 -60.16
CA LEU A 598 39.60 9.90 -59.95
C LEU A 598 38.45 10.89 -60.05
N GLY A 599 37.22 10.38 -60.29
CA GLY A 599 36.01 11.21 -60.25
C GLY A 599 34.74 10.42 -60.47
N ALA A 600 33.62 10.97 -60.00
CA ALA A 600 32.34 10.31 -60.08
C ALA A 600 31.73 10.31 -61.50
N GLY A 601 31.31 9.13 -61.95
CA GLY A 601 30.34 8.97 -63.06
C GLY A 601 28.98 8.62 -62.50
N ILE A 602 27.94 9.40 -62.82
CA ILE A 602 26.58 9.22 -62.21
C ILE A 602 25.53 9.05 -63.29
N GLY A 603 24.67 8.06 -63.08
CA GLY A 603 23.51 7.79 -63.96
C GLY A 603 22.18 7.85 -63.19
N LEU A 604 21.18 8.52 -63.76
CA LEU A 604 19.86 8.68 -63.20
C LEU A 604 18.81 8.12 -64.16
N HIS A 605 17.87 7.31 -63.65
CA HIS A 605 16.69 6.87 -64.40
C HIS A 605 15.47 6.83 -63.51
N THR A 606 14.33 7.31 -64.07
CA THR A 606 13.05 7.29 -63.37
C THR A 606 12.11 6.30 -64.07
N GLY A 607 11.46 5.48 -63.30
CA GLY A 607 10.48 4.52 -63.78
C GLY A 607 9.88 3.63 -62.70
N ALA A 608 9.01 2.76 -63.11
CA ALA A 608 8.35 1.80 -62.22
C ALA A 608 9.34 0.71 -61.77
N LEU A 609 9.36 0.43 -60.47
CA LEU A 609 10.09 -0.66 -59.86
C LEU A 609 9.27 -1.32 -58.74
N VAL A 610 9.66 -2.46 -58.25
CA VAL A 610 9.11 -3.08 -57.04
C VAL A 610 10.08 -2.86 -55.90
N GLU A 611 9.58 -2.29 -54.78
CA GLU A 611 10.30 -2.07 -53.56
C GLU A 611 9.68 -2.88 -52.43
N GLY A 612 10.48 -3.39 -51.47
CA GLY A 612 10.00 -4.11 -50.31
C GLY A 612 10.99 -5.17 -49.81
N LEU A 613 10.54 -6.07 -48.93
CA LEU A 613 11.36 -7.19 -48.46
C LEU A 613 11.51 -8.26 -49.55
N LEU A 614 12.75 -8.55 -49.85
CA LEU A 614 13.15 -9.57 -50.83
C LEU A 614 14.08 -10.57 -50.14
N GLY A 615 14.03 -11.85 -50.55
CA GLY A 615 14.93 -12.88 -50.05
C GLY A 615 14.23 -14.18 -49.70
N SER A 616 14.94 -15.05 -48.99
CA SER A 616 14.44 -16.31 -48.46
C SER A 616 13.76 -16.14 -47.08
N ASP A 617 13.27 -17.25 -46.53
CA ASP A 617 12.73 -17.22 -45.17
C ASP A 617 13.78 -16.91 -44.08
N GLU A 618 15.04 -17.27 -44.32
CA GLU A 618 16.15 -17.05 -43.39
C GLU A 618 16.90 -15.74 -43.58
N ALA A 619 16.85 -15.16 -44.81
CA ALA A 619 17.58 -13.95 -45.16
C ALA A 619 16.71 -13.01 -46.00
N LYS A 620 16.16 -12.00 -45.36
CA LYS A 620 15.35 -10.96 -46.01
C LYS A 620 16.01 -9.60 -45.86
N PHE A 621 16.00 -8.84 -46.96
CA PHE A 621 16.50 -7.47 -46.97
C PHE A 621 15.58 -6.57 -47.78
N TYR A 622 15.49 -5.33 -47.38
CA TYR A 622 14.73 -4.33 -48.13
C TYR A 622 15.53 -3.90 -49.34
N ASP A 623 15.02 -4.11 -50.53
CA ASP A 623 15.66 -3.70 -51.79
C ASP A 623 14.66 -3.29 -52.85
N VAL A 624 15.17 -2.86 -53.99
CA VAL A 624 14.38 -2.46 -55.14
C VAL A 624 14.78 -3.34 -56.36
N ILE A 625 13.77 -3.81 -57.10
CA ILE A 625 13.99 -4.61 -58.30
C ILE A 625 13.15 -4.06 -59.43
N GLY A 626 13.71 -4.04 -60.60
CA GLY A 626 12.99 -3.67 -61.84
C GLY A 626 13.93 -3.26 -62.94
N ASP A 627 13.40 -3.16 -64.14
CA ASP A 627 14.13 -2.66 -65.32
C ASP A 627 14.68 -1.23 -65.11
N THR A 628 13.98 -0.44 -64.32
CA THR A 628 14.41 0.91 -63.91
C THR A 628 15.79 0.91 -63.23
N VAL A 629 16.07 -0.08 -62.37
CA VAL A 629 17.34 -0.25 -61.69
C VAL A 629 18.47 -0.54 -62.69
N ASN A 630 18.20 -1.51 -63.59
CA ASN A 630 19.16 -1.90 -64.59
C ASN A 630 19.45 -0.76 -65.61
N THR A 631 18.43 0.03 -65.94
CA THR A 631 18.57 1.14 -66.85
C THR A 631 19.41 2.27 -66.23
N ALA A 632 19.19 2.61 -64.96
CA ALA A 632 20.01 3.57 -64.22
C ALA A 632 21.48 3.14 -64.22
N LYS A 633 21.79 1.83 -63.95
CA LYS A 633 23.18 1.30 -63.96
C LYS A 633 23.80 1.40 -65.33
N ARG A 634 23.08 1.13 -66.41
CA ARG A 634 23.56 1.27 -67.80
C ARG A 634 23.87 2.74 -68.16
N ILE A 635 23.02 3.68 -67.72
CA ILE A 635 23.27 5.13 -67.91
C ILE A 635 24.55 5.55 -67.18
N GLU A 636 24.72 5.11 -65.91
CA GLU A 636 25.91 5.37 -65.13
C GLU A 636 27.18 4.86 -65.85
N GLY A 637 27.17 3.63 -66.41
CA GLY A 637 28.28 3.05 -67.12
C GLY A 637 28.73 3.85 -68.35
N ASN A 638 27.90 4.75 -68.87
CA ASN A 638 28.22 5.66 -69.96
C ASN A 638 28.62 7.08 -69.51
N ALA A 639 28.52 7.39 -68.25
CA ALA A 639 28.95 8.68 -67.68
C ALA A 639 30.48 8.73 -67.61
N ILE A 640 31.05 9.84 -68.08
CA ILE A 640 32.48 10.10 -67.93
C ILE A 640 32.78 10.71 -66.52
N ARG A 641 34.04 10.92 -66.22
CA ARG A 641 34.49 11.50 -64.98
C ARG A 641 33.81 12.85 -64.73
N ALA A 642 33.29 13.09 -63.53
CA ALA A 642 32.60 14.27 -63.06
C ALA A 642 31.34 14.60 -63.87
N GLU A 643 30.67 13.60 -64.44
CA GLU A 643 29.44 13.77 -65.24
C GLU A 643 28.22 13.13 -64.55
N VAL A 644 27.10 13.83 -64.67
CA VAL A 644 25.77 13.31 -64.27
C VAL A 644 24.93 13.17 -65.54
N LEU A 645 24.55 11.92 -65.86
CA LEU A 645 23.67 11.59 -66.97
C LEU A 645 22.28 11.23 -66.50
N ALA A 646 21.24 11.76 -67.13
CA ALA A 646 19.85 11.38 -66.90
C ALA A 646 19.19 10.85 -68.15
N SER A 647 18.31 9.85 -67.98
CA SER A 647 17.41 9.41 -69.05
C SER A 647 16.41 10.49 -69.48
N ASP A 648 15.73 10.31 -70.63
CA ASP A 648 14.69 11.20 -71.08
C ASP A 648 13.50 11.20 -70.11
N ASP A 649 13.17 10.08 -69.50
CA ASP A 649 12.10 9.97 -68.49
C ASP A 649 12.42 10.78 -67.22
N THR A 650 13.65 10.74 -66.79
CA THR A 650 14.11 11.59 -65.65
C THR A 650 14.09 13.06 -66.06
N ARG A 651 14.63 13.39 -67.23
CA ARG A 651 14.71 14.76 -67.77
C ARG A 651 13.33 15.43 -67.81
N LYS A 652 12.30 14.74 -68.27
CA LYS A 652 10.93 15.25 -68.34
C LYS A 652 10.35 15.65 -66.99
N LEU A 653 10.87 15.08 -65.91
CA LEU A 653 10.42 15.37 -64.52
C LEU A 653 11.30 16.45 -63.87
N LEU A 654 12.34 16.95 -64.54
CA LEU A 654 13.17 18.01 -64.00
C LEU A 654 12.56 19.39 -64.30
N GLY A 655 12.54 20.24 -63.30
CA GLY A 655 12.15 21.62 -63.43
C GLY A 655 13.24 22.51 -64.00
N THR A 656 12.97 23.81 -64.09
CA THR A 656 13.85 24.84 -64.67
C THR A 656 15.10 25.14 -63.86
N LYS A 657 15.34 24.47 -62.74
CA LYS A 657 16.51 24.65 -61.88
C LYS A 657 17.80 23.98 -62.38
N PHE A 658 17.69 23.11 -63.36
CA PHE A 658 18.80 22.34 -63.91
C PHE A 658 19.12 22.77 -65.34
N SER A 659 20.42 22.77 -65.66
CA SER A 659 20.90 22.92 -67.04
C SER A 659 20.96 21.55 -67.71
N ILE A 660 20.37 21.41 -68.88
CA ILE A 660 20.28 20.15 -69.63
C ILE A 660 21.15 20.29 -70.86
N GLY A 661 22.18 19.45 -70.96
CA GLY A 661 23.08 19.39 -72.10
C GLY A 661 22.44 18.74 -73.32
N GLN A 662 23.24 18.64 -74.40
CA GLN A 662 22.78 18.05 -75.67
C GLN A 662 22.54 16.53 -75.49
N ALA A 663 21.49 16.02 -76.10
CA ALA A 663 21.12 14.62 -76.10
C ALA A 663 22.25 13.76 -76.72
N ARG A 664 22.57 12.68 -76.05
CA ARG A 664 23.51 11.62 -76.54
C ARG A 664 22.76 10.30 -76.66
N GLN A 665 23.06 9.56 -77.77
CA GLN A 665 22.64 8.16 -77.84
C GLN A 665 23.73 7.29 -77.23
N VAL A 666 23.37 6.46 -76.28
CA VAL A 666 24.29 5.52 -75.65
C VAL A 666 23.81 4.09 -75.82
N ALA A 667 24.74 3.22 -76.14
CA ALA A 667 24.40 1.80 -76.32
C ALA A 667 24.04 1.16 -74.95
N ALA A 668 22.87 0.60 -74.83
CA ALA A 668 22.44 -0.07 -73.61
C ALA A 668 22.22 -1.58 -73.91
N LYS A 669 23.10 -2.46 -73.38
CA LYS A 669 23.05 -3.90 -73.61
C LYS A 669 21.62 -4.43 -73.30
N GLY A 670 20.93 -4.97 -74.35
CA GLY A 670 19.61 -5.54 -74.26
C GLY A 670 18.43 -4.56 -74.37
N LYS A 671 18.73 -3.23 -74.63
CA LYS A 671 17.71 -2.19 -74.88
C LYS A 671 17.94 -1.35 -76.14
N GLY A 672 18.97 -1.65 -76.89
CA GLY A 672 19.35 -0.86 -78.05
C GLY A 672 20.02 0.47 -77.62
N GLU A 673 19.65 1.58 -78.27
CA GLU A 673 20.13 2.92 -77.96
C GLU A 673 19.18 3.62 -76.96
N LEU A 674 19.79 4.21 -75.90
CA LEU A 674 19.08 5.07 -74.92
C LEU A 674 19.50 6.50 -75.13
N THR A 675 18.51 7.42 -75.18
CA THR A 675 18.78 8.87 -75.19
C THR A 675 19.04 9.33 -73.76
N VAL A 676 20.22 9.89 -73.52
CA VAL A 676 20.63 10.44 -72.20
C VAL A 676 21.06 11.91 -72.37
N TYR A 677 20.95 12.63 -71.25
CA TYR A 677 21.25 14.07 -71.18
C TYR A 677 22.25 14.30 -70.04
N PRO A 678 23.34 15.01 -70.30
CA PRO A 678 24.16 15.59 -69.23
C PRO A 678 23.34 16.61 -68.46
N ILE A 679 23.44 16.55 -67.12
CA ILE A 679 22.73 17.45 -66.24
C ILE A 679 23.73 18.21 -65.38
N ASP A 680 23.49 19.55 -65.25
CA ASP A 680 24.26 20.40 -64.36
C ASP A 680 23.37 21.43 -63.66
N ARG A 681 23.96 22.18 -62.73
CA ARG A 681 23.27 23.31 -62.11
C ARG A 681 23.11 24.44 -63.12
N LYS A 682 21.97 25.11 -63.06
CA LYS A 682 21.78 26.32 -63.81
C LYS A 682 22.58 27.42 -63.16
N SER A 683 23.50 28.09 -63.91
CA SER A 683 24.27 29.21 -63.46
C SER A 683 23.39 30.35 -62.97
#